data_f2d6dabc9928dbac5949df82d7c8b106
#
_entry.id   f2d6dabc9928dbac5949df82d7c8b106
#
_cell.length_a   1.000
_cell.length_b   1.000
_cell.length_c   1.000
_cell.angle_alpha   90.00
_cell.angle_beta   90.00
_cell.angle_gamma   90.00
#
_symmetry.space_group_name_H-M   'P 1'
#
loop_
_entity.id
_entity.type
_entity.pdbx_description
1 polymer ?
#
loop_
_entity_poly.entity_id
_entity_poly.type
_entity_poly.pdbx_seq_one_letter_code
_entity_poly.pdbx_strand_id
1 'polypeptide(L)'
;MSFLTPLYLIGALGLAIPIILHLLHDRPKNKQVFGSLMFLDKTKPPVDRKRRPTHLLLLLLRCLAILLLVFVFARPFVTVDDPAAAGKRDRQWLTVLLDRSASMQRGDLWIQAKNKVSAALEQLEPGDHFTLYAFDNKSDLLVDIISWQGNASEGEVAQLLERLDKPSFGGSNLGQALVFAGEAIQEYEAKPEEQPLVKRDILVISDLQKGSRLGDVQGYEWPTGIKVSFDQIGEDDQGNCGIEQVAARTLWAVTESVPSFRISNSANASTDEFEFVAQLSAEDDTLLQKVHVPPGRSRVIEFPTEWMSQSINQLSVRGDVADFDNTFYFAQEKQQSIRIVYMGEDKPDDAEGVLFYLRSAFQKTSALNFDVQFISGQSVASMPEADLYVVGDAVDGELADSLDKAVQAGATALVIVNSGKQTENMQQWLDAPSLGIDDVKSKDYGLLQSLKLDHPILSVFRDSRYSDFTNLHFWNYRELQSLPEKGIEVLARFDTGPPAWLLASKDKGRFMVMTSGWKPADSQLALSTKFIPLLYSVLQPVLESKTQARQFFVGDQINISKFNNGDVAGNVSIITPGNEVVPVKAVDNFFPDKPGLYTINGAAWSEIFAVNIIPTESRTEPIPMDQFQKIGVPMSDLVVSSEQLALTGSKEKTEVHRHEYWQWALAAMLLFVIIETVLAAKGSRSFEPISAS
;
A
#
# COMPACT_ATOMS: atom_id res chain seq x y z
N MET A 1 31.51 41.53 -16.52
CA MET A 1 30.93 40.85 -17.69
C MET A 1 31.52 39.44 -17.84
N SER A 2 30.72 38.46 -17.83
CA SER A 2 31.12 37.05 -18.06
C SER A 2 30.44 36.54 -19.33
N PHE A 3 30.95 35.45 -19.92
CA PHE A 3 30.43 34.89 -21.15
C PHE A 3 29.84 33.49 -20.85
N LEU A 4 28.65 33.24 -21.38
CA LEU A 4 27.98 31.94 -21.19
C LEU A 4 28.71 30.81 -21.97
N THR A 5 29.23 31.16 -23.14
CA THR A 5 29.92 30.24 -24.04
C THR A 5 31.25 30.83 -24.53
N PRO A 6 32.29 30.89 -23.67
CA PRO A 6 33.53 31.57 -23.98
C PRO A 6 34.30 30.92 -25.14
N LEU A 7 34.02 29.67 -25.49
CA LEU A 7 34.66 28.96 -26.59
C LEU A 7 34.45 29.67 -27.96
N TYR A 8 33.29 30.34 -28.14
CA TYR A 8 33.01 31.08 -29.37
C TYR A 8 33.89 32.33 -29.57
N LEU A 9 34.59 32.81 -28.52
CA LEU A 9 35.58 33.89 -28.69
C LEU A 9 36.73 33.49 -29.66
N ILE A 10 37.01 32.20 -29.81
CA ILE A 10 37.96 31.70 -30.81
C ILE A 10 37.52 32.10 -32.24
N GLY A 11 36.22 32.31 -32.46
CA GLY A 11 35.67 32.82 -33.73
C GLY A 11 36.23 34.21 -34.13
N ALA A 12 36.82 34.97 -33.17
CA ALA A 12 37.51 36.23 -33.46
C ALA A 12 38.71 36.06 -34.40
N LEU A 13 39.30 34.86 -34.52
CA LEU A 13 40.30 34.53 -35.52
C LEU A 13 39.75 34.71 -36.96
N GLY A 14 38.43 34.65 -37.14
CA GLY A 14 37.76 34.95 -38.40
C GLY A 14 37.94 36.38 -38.90
N LEU A 15 38.38 37.32 -38.03
CA LEU A 15 38.77 38.70 -38.43
C LEU A 15 39.96 38.73 -39.40
N ALA A 16 40.80 37.70 -39.42
CA ALA A 16 41.90 37.60 -40.35
C ALA A 16 41.41 37.48 -41.82
N ILE A 17 40.23 36.91 -42.04
CA ILE A 17 39.70 36.65 -43.40
C ILE A 17 39.47 37.96 -44.19
N PRO A 18 38.66 38.93 -43.70
CA PRO A 18 38.46 40.18 -44.45
C PRO A 18 39.73 41.00 -44.56
N ILE A 19 40.66 40.95 -43.60
CA ILE A 19 41.92 41.65 -43.63
C ILE A 19 42.83 41.06 -44.77
N ILE A 20 42.98 39.71 -44.80
CA ILE A 20 43.75 39.00 -45.78
C ILE A 20 43.17 39.23 -47.20
N LEU A 21 41.86 39.08 -47.36
CA LEU A 21 41.17 39.33 -48.63
C LEU A 21 41.35 40.78 -49.13
N HIS A 22 41.29 41.74 -48.18
CA HIS A 22 41.51 43.17 -48.50
C HIS A 22 42.94 43.45 -48.94
N LEU A 23 43.95 42.78 -48.40
CA LEU A 23 45.34 42.88 -48.74
C LEU A 23 45.68 42.15 -50.08
N LEU A 24 44.91 41.07 -50.40
CA LEU A 24 45.13 40.26 -51.62
C LEU A 24 44.30 40.73 -52.82
N HIS A 25 43.46 41.74 -52.69
CA HIS A 25 42.58 42.20 -53.77
C HIS A 25 43.41 42.90 -54.88
N ASP A 26 43.62 42.17 -55.94
CA ASP A 26 44.25 42.70 -57.13
C ASP A 26 43.29 43.51 -58.02
N ARG A 27 43.63 44.73 -58.35
CA ARG A 27 42.86 45.54 -59.33
C ARG A 27 42.95 44.84 -60.69
N PRO A 28 41.84 44.72 -61.45
CA PRO A 28 41.89 44.22 -62.82
C PRO A 28 42.71 45.14 -63.62
N LYS A 29 43.80 44.64 -64.23
CA LYS A 29 44.63 45.36 -65.18
C LYS A 29 43.84 45.40 -66.47
N ASN A 30 43.37 46.56 -66.91
CA ASN A 30 42.83 46.74 -68.24
C ASN A 30 43.92 46.42 -69.27
N LYS A 31 43.77 45.34 -70.01
CA LYS A 31 44.62 44.99 -71.12
C LYS A 31 44.20 45.86 -72.32
N GLN A 32 44.98 46.87 -72.68
CA GLN A 32 44.82 47.52 -73.94
C GLN A 32 45.61 46.75 -74.99
N VAL A 33 44.98 46.43 -76.12
CA VAL A 33 45.58 45.73 -77.22
C VAL A 33 46.29 46.77 -78.08
N PHE A 34 47.65 46.72 -78.15
CA PHE A 34 48.48 47.56 -79.03
C PHE A 34 48.84 46.77 -80.28
N GLY A 35 48.64 47.39 -81.43
CA GLY A 35 48.88 46.78 -82.76
C GLY A 35 50.35 46.51 -83.15
N SER A 36 51.33 47.09 -82.43
CA SER A 36 52.75 46.83 -82.64
C SER A 36 53.61 47.13 -81.42
N LEU A 37 54.47 46.19 -81.00
CA LEU A 37 55.37 46.30 -79.85
C LEU A 37 56.82 46.74 -80.26
N MET A 38 57.05 47.16 -81.51
CA MET A 38 58.38 47.36 -82.11
C MET A 38 59.15 48.55 -81.55
N PHE A 39 58.51 49.49 -80.84
CA PHE A 39 59.11 50.70 -80.24
C PHE A 39 59.01 50.82 -78.71
N LEU A 40 58.71 49.71 -78.03
CA LEU A 40 58.62 49.74 -76.58
C LEU A 40 59.87 49.16 -75.94
N ASP A 41 60.68 50.01 -75.32
CA ASP A 41 61.78 49.61 -74.45
C ASP A 41 61.30 48.88 -73.19
N LYS A 42 62.00 47.79 -72.82
CA LYS A 42 61.74 47.04 -71.62
C LYS A 42 62.15 47.81 -70.36
N THR A 43 61.27 48.63 -69.82
CA THR A 43 61.45 49.20 -68.51
C THR A 43 61.04 48.25 -67.44
N LYS A 44 61.85 48.09 -66.37
CA LYS A 44 61.48 47.26 -65.19
C LYS A 44 60.28 47.91 -64.50
N PRO A 45 59.20 47.12 -64.16
CA PRO A 45 58.10 47.70 -63.50
C PRO A 45 58.54 48.26 -62.17
N PRO A 46 58.02 49.45 -61.72
CA PRO A 46 58.32 50.00 -60.41
C PRO A 46 57.68 49.07 -59.35
N VAL A 47 58.52 48.57 -58.44
CA VAL A 47 58.08 47.76 -57.30
C VAL A 47 57.53 48.73 -56.22
N ASP A 48 56.25 48.99 -56.30
CA ASP A 48 55.62 49.84 -55.29
C ASP A 48 55.42 49.03 -53.99
N ARG A 49 56.29 49.25 -53.00
CA ARG A 49 56.43 48.51 -51.77
C ARG A 49 55.43 48.98 -50.66
N LYS A 50 54.60 49.98 -50.90
CA LYS A 50 53.61 50.47 -49.94
C LYS A 50 52.22 50.44 -50.58
N ARG A 51 51.53 49.32 -50.39
CA ARG A 51 50.05 49.23 -50.64
C ARG A 51 49.31 49.99 -49.56
N ARG A 52 48.65 51.10 -49.90
CA ARG A 52 47.74 51.79 -49.01
C ARG A 52 46.33 51.13 -49.12
N PRO A 53 45.76 50.71 -48.03
CA PRO A 53 44.41 50.11 -48.09
C PRO A 53 43.40 51.17 -48.53
N THR A 54 42.70 50.90 -49.64
CA THR A 54 41.58 51.70 -50.16
C THR A 54 40.32 51.18 -49.55
N HIS A 55 39.39 52.04 -49.12
CA HIS A 55 38.15 51.68 -48.47
C HIS A 55 38.30 51.12 -47.06
N LEU A 56 39.14 51.72 -46.22
CA LEU A 56 39.36 51.41 -44.81
C LEU A 56 38.07 51.36 -44.02
N LEU A 57 37.07 52.21 -44.31
CA LEU A 57 35.81 52.27 -43.65
C LEU A 57 34.98 50.97 -43.87
N LEU A 58 34.96 50.42 -45.11
CA LEU A 58 34.30 49.18 -45.42
C LEU A 58 34.97 47.98 -44.76
N LEU A 59 36.31 47.97 -44.69
CA LEU A 59 37.02 46.93 -43.96
C LEU A 59 36.71 46.98 -42.46
N LEU A 60 36.66 48.16 -41.86
CA LEU A 60 36.36 48.35 -40.47
C LEU A 60 34.95 47.87 -40.13
N LEU A 61 33.93 48.17 -40.99
CA LEU A 61 32.56 47.70 -40.82
C LEU A 61 32.44 46.19 -40.89
N ARG A 62 33.17 45.51 -41.82
CA ARG A 62 33.20 44.07 -41.89
C ARG A 62 33.82 43.41 -40.66
N CYS A 63 34.94 43.93 -40.23
CA CYS A 63 35.60 43.46 -39.00
C CYS A 63 34.71 43.63 -37.77
N LEU A 64 33.98 44.74 -37.67
CA LEU A 64 33.07 45.02 -36.55
C LEU A 64 31.84 44.10 -36.60
N ALA A 65 31.29 43.83 -37.80
CA ALA A 65 30.19 42.89 -37.95
C ALA A 65 30.57 41.47 -37.52
N ILE A 66 31.77 40.99 -37.88
CA ILE A 66 32.27 39.67 -37.44
C ILE A 66 32.49 39.64 -35.93
N LEU A 67 33.07 40.73 -35.36
CA LEU A 67 33.29 40.84 -33.92
C LEU A 67 31.97 40.79 -33.15
N LEU A 68 30.97 41.55 -33.57
CA LEU A 68 29.64 41.52 -33.00
C LEU A 68 28.98 40.15 -33.11
N LEU A 69 29.15 39.44 -34.23
CA LEU A 69 28.64 38.07 -34.40
C LEU A 69 29.29 37.13 -33.37
N VAL A 70 30.59 37.22 -33.16
CA VAL A 70 31.30 36.46 -32.11
C VAL A 70 30.72 36.76 -30.73
N PHE A 71 30.44 38.06 -30.43
CA PHE A 71 29.82 38.45 -29.19
C PHE A 71 28.39 37.92 -28.99
N VAL A 72 27.59 37.85 -30.06
CA VAL A 72 26.25 37.25 -30.04
C VAL A 72 26.32 35.78 -29.60
N PHE A 73 27.23 34.99 -30.19
CA PHE A 73 27.41 33.59 -29.86
C PHE A 73 28.09 33.37 -28.51
N ALA A 74 28.99 34.26 -28.09
CA ALA A 74 29.63 34.21 -26.79
C ALA A 74 28.64 34.55 -25.61
N ARG A 75 27.48 35.11 -25.93
CA ARG A 75 26.41 35.49 -24.98
C ARG A 75 26.95 36.20 -23.73
N PRO A 76 27.36 37.46 -23.86
CA PRO A 76 27.81 38.25 -22.73
C PRO A 76 26.63 38.50 -21.77
N PHE A 77 26.87 38.31 -20.48
CA PHE A 77 25.92 38.62 -19.44
C PHE A 77 26.59 39.42 -18.30
N VAL A 78 25.80 40.21 -17.59
CA VAL A 78 26.22 40.89 -16.37
C VAL A 78 25.37 40.35 -15.24
N THR A 79 26.00 39.87 -14.19
CA THR A 79 25.36 39.61 -12.93
C THR A 79 25.13 40.97 -12.29
N VAL A 80 23.86 41.35 -12.15
CA VAL A 80 23.51 42.54 -11.37
C VAL A 80 23.18 42.02 -9.98
N ASP A 81 24.09 42.24 -9.05
CA ASP A 81 23.75 42.17 -7.63
C ASP A 81 22.85 43.37 -7.36
N ASP A 82 21.54 43.18 -7.39
CA ASP A 82 20.60 44.20 -6.99
C ASP A 82 20.56 44.20 -5.44
N PRO A 83 21.14 45.24 -4.78
CA PRO A 83 21.12 45.30 -3.34
C PRO A 83 19.69 45.48 -2.77
N ALA A 84 18.71 45.78 -3.60
CA ALA A 84 17.29 45.80 -3.23
C ALA A 84 16.61 44.40 -3.36
N ALA A 85 17.20 43.50 -4.13
CA ALA A 85 16.75 42.11 -4.20
C ALA A 85 17.35 41.24 -3.06
N ALA A 86 18.45 41.67 -2.45
CA ALA A 86 19.03 41.02 -1.26
C ALA A 86 18.13 41.15 0.00
N GLY A 87 16.99 41.85 -0.08
CA GLY A 87 16.02 42.02 1.01
C GLY A 87 14.69 41.30 0.84
N LYS A 88 14.48 40.53 -0.22
CA LYS A 88 13.26 39.72 -0.42
C LYS A 88 13.64 38.31 -0.84
N ARG A 89 14.14 37.52 0.11
CA ARG A 89 14.11 36.06 -0.03
C ARG A 89 12.65 35.67 -0.10
N ASP A 90 12.32 34.78 -1.03
CA ASP A 90 11.00 34.19 -1.11
C ASP A 90 10.75 33.39 0.17
N ARG A 91 9.66 33.70 0.87
CA ARG A 91 9.26 32.97 2.07
C ARG A 91 9.03 31.53 1.72
N GLN A 92 9.58 30.63 2.53
CA GLN A 92 9.34 29.20 2.40
C GLN A 92 8.42 28.70 3.49
N TRP A 93 7.71 27.64 3.16
CA TRP A 93 6.99 26.83 4.14
C TRP A 93 7.63 25.45 4.16
N LEU A 94 8.24 25.11 5.28
CA LEU A 94 8.79 23.79 5.55
C LEU A 94 7.79 22.97 6.35
N THR A 95 7.27 21.91 5.76
CA THR A 95 6.46 20.90 6.46
C THR A 95 7.33 19.68 6.70
N VAL A 96 7.56 19.33 7.97
CA VAL A 96 8.34 18.15 8.34
C VAL A 96 7.39 17.01 8.70
N LEU A 97 7.60 15.86 8.08
CA LEU A 97 6.96 14.59 8.41
C LEU A 97 7.97 13.71 9.16
N LEU A 98 7.78 13.57 10.46
CA LEU A 98 8.63 12.78 11.33
C LEU A 98 8.03 11.40 11.53
N ASP A 99 8.70 10.36 11.04
CA ASP A 99 8.32 8.97 11.26
C ASP A 99 8.54 8.59 12.73
N ARG A 100 7.50 8.05 13.36
CA ARG A 100 7.54 7.49 14.71
C ARG A 100 7.01 6.06 14.78
N SER A 101 6.98 5.36 13.65
CA SER A 101 6.54 3.96 13.57
C SER A 101 7.39 3.02 14.43
N ALA A 102 6.95 1.77 14.55
CA ALA A 102 7.60 0.79 15.41
C ALA A 102 9.06 0.54 15.01
N SER A 103 9.38 0.54 13.73
CA SER A 103 10.74 0.35 13.20
C SER A 103 11.74 1.40 13.68
N MET A 104 11.26 2.61 14.01
CA MET A 104 12.08 3.70 14.54
C MET A 104 12.61 3.44 15.96
N GLN A 105 12.19 2.33 16.62
CA GLN A 105 12.74 1.89 17.91
C GLN A 105 14.10 1.23 17.79
N ARG A 106 14.56 0.91 16.57
CA ARG A 106 15.85 0.25 16.34
C ARG A 106 17.01 1.17 16.70
N GLY A 107 17.95 0.64 17.50
CA GLY A 107 19.18 1.35 17.85
C GLY A 107 18.96 2.79 18.30
N ASP A 108 19.58 3.73 17.60
CA ASP A 108 19.52 5.17 17.85
C ASP A 108 18.72 5.96 16.81
N LEU A 109 17.95 5.28 15.94
CA LEU A 109 17.21 5.93 14.84
C LEU A 109 16.32 7.06 15.32
N TRP A 110 15.63 6.89 16.45
CA TRP A 110 14.80 7.94 17.03
C TRP A 110 15.58 9.19 17.44
N ILE A 111 16.78 8.99 17.95
CA ILE A 111 17.67 10.10 18.31
C ILE A 111 18.17 10.80 17.04
N GLN A 112 18.56 10.02 16.02
CA GLN A 112 18.95 10.56 14.71
C GLN A 112 17.82 11.37 14.09
N ALA A 113 16.59 10.85 14.11
CA ALA A 113 15.41 11.54 13.57
C ALA A 113 15.17 12.89 14.24
N LYS A 114 15.22 12.95 15.58
CA LYS A 114 15.08 14.21 16.33
C LYS A 114 16.20 15.21 15.99
N ASN A 115 17.44 14.73 15.87
CA ASN A 115 18.58 15.58 15.48
C ASN A 115 18.40 16.15 14.07
N LYS A 116 17.83 15.36 13.13
CA LYS A 116 17.53 15.81 11.76
C LYS A 116 16.44 16.87 11.74
N VAL A 117 15.40 16.75 12.59
CA VAL A 117 14.42 17.83 12.76
C VAL A 117 15.12 19.10 13.23
N SER A 118 15.96 19.02 14.27
CA SER A 118 16.70 20.18 14.78
C SER A 118 17.59 20.82 13.70
N ALA A 119 18.30 20.01 12.92
CA ALA A 119 19.13 20.51 11.81
C ALA A 119 18.30 21.19 10.70
N ALA A 120 17.08 20.73 10.45
CA ALA A 120 16.17 21.36 9.50
C ALA A 120 15.67 22.72 10.00
N LEU A 121 15.48 22.87 11.33
CA LEU A 121 15.08 24.14 11.95
C LEU A 121 16.15 25.21 11.85
N GLU A 122 17.44 24.86 11.95
CA GLU A 122 18.57 25.78 11.82
C GLU A 122 18.63 26.48 10.44
N GLN A 123 17.98 25.89 9.42
CA GLN A 123 17.94 26.43 8.06
C GLN A 123 16.82 27.47 7.84
N LEU A 124 15.90 27.61 8.79
CA LEU A 124 14.79 28.55 8.71
C LEU A 124 15.20 29.95 9.09
N GLU A 125 14.71 30.91 8.32
CA GLU A 125 14.91 32.35 8.61
C GLU A 125 13.64 32.99 9.19
N PRO A 126 13.76 34.09 9.95
CA PRO A 126 12.59 34.80 10.44
C PRO A 126 11.65 35.22 9.32
N GLY A 127 10.37 34.81 9.44
CA GLY A 127 9.32 35.04 8.45
C GLY A 127 9.00 33.83 7.58
N ASP A 128 9.78 32.76 7.65
CA ASP A 128 9.41 31.45 7.07
C ASP A 128 8.25 30.81 7.87
N HIS A 129 7.60 29.82 7.29
CA HIS A 129 6.55 29.04 7.95
C HIS A 129 7.05 27.63 8.22
N PHE A 130 6.68 27.11 9.38
CA PHE A 130 7.06 25.76 9.80
C PHE A 130 5.85 24.99 10.31
N THR A 131 5.76 23.71 9.94
CA THR A 131 4.75 22.76 10.43
C THR A 131 5.42 21.41 10.69
N LEU A 132 5.06 20.76 11.79
CA LEU A 132 5.59 19.45 12.15
C LEU A 132 4.45 18.45 12.35
N TYR A 133 4.48 17.38 11.62
CA TYR A 133 3.64 16.20 11.82
C TYR A 133 4.51 15.03 12.27
N ALA A 134 4.00 14.24 13.22
CA ALA A 134 4.52 12.91 13.46
C ALA A 134 3.54 11.88 12.88
N PHE A 135 4.05 10.87 12.22
CA PHE A 135 3.19 9.84 11.62
C PHE A 135 3.61 8.41 12.02
N ASP A 136 2.59 7.59 12.15
CA ASP A 136 2.64 6.13 12.26
C ASP A 136 1.47 5.55 11.43
N ASN A 137 0.54 4.82 12.04
CA ASN A 137 -0.74 4.43 11.42
C ASN A 137 -1.64 5.63 11.06
N LYS A 138 -1.41 6.77 11.69
CA LYS A 138 -2.10 8.06 11.51
C LYS A 138 -1.09 9.19 11.54
N SER A 139 -1.52 10.37 11.11
CA SER A 139 -0.70 11.59 11.14
C SER A 139 -1.21 12.52 12.22
N ASP A 140 -0.37 12.82 13.21
CA ASP A 140 -0.69 13.73 14.31
C ASP A 140 0.05 15.06 14.10
N LEU A 141 -0.69 16.18 14.14
CA LEU A 141 -0.12 17.53 14.09
C LEU A 141 0.54 17.84 15.42
N LEU A 142 1.85 18.02 15.42
CA LEU A 142 2.62 18.37 16.62
C LEU A 142 2.84 19.87 16.75
N VAL A 143 3.14 20.54 15.63
CA VAL A 143 3.29 21.99 15.55
C VAL A 143 2.44 22.46 14.39
N ASP A 144 1.43 23.27 14.70
CA ASP A 144 0.61 23.95 13.68
C ASP A 144 1.44 25.02 12.98
N ILE A 145 0.92 25.59 11.89
CA ILE A 145 1.62 26.58 11.10
C ILE A 145 2.05 27.76 11.97
N ILE A 146 3.34 27.88 12.20
CA ILE A 146 3.93 28.98 12.92
C ILE A 146 4.79 29.82 11.98
N SER A 147 4.73 31.17 12.12
CA SER A 147 5.73 32.05 11.54
C SER A 147 7.02 31.94 12.34
N TRP A 148 8.11 31.54 11.67
CA TRP A 148 9.40 31.30 12.32
C TRP A 148 9.98 32.58 12.89
N GLN A 149 10.35 32.56 14.15
CA GLN A 149 10.92 33.72 14.89
C GLN A 149 12.36 33.43 15.38
N GLY A 150 13.05 32.51 14.73
CA GLY A 150 14.40 32.11 15.13
C GLY A 150 14.43 31.35 16.46
N ASN A 151 15.38 31.65 17.33
CA ASN A 151 15.67 30.93 18.58
C ASN A 151 14.42 30.72 19.49
N ALA A 152 13.44 31.62 19.45
CA ALA A 152 12.24 31.48 20.27
C ALA A 152 11.39 30.29 19.78
N SER A 153 11.12 30.18 18.48
CA SER A 153 10.39 29.06 17.88
C SER A 153 11.18 27.76 17.96
N GLU A 154 12.50 27.83 17.77
CA GLU A 154 13.39 26.67 17.93
C GLU A 154 13.31 26.06 19.33
N GLY A 155 13.35 26.92 20.38
CA GLY A 155 13.23 26.47 21.76
C GLY A 155 11.89 25.77 22.07
N GLU A 156 10.79 26.26 21.51
CA GLU A 156 9.46 25.61 21.65
C GLU A 156 9.40 24.22 21.00
N VAL A 157 9.92 24.11 19.78
CA VAL A 157 9.95 22.82 19.06
C VAL A 157 10.90 21.85 19.75
N ALA A 158 12.05 22.30 20.23
CA ALA A 158 13.00 21.46 20.97
C ALA A 158 12.37 20.87 22.24
N GLN A 159 11.64 21.68 23.03
CA GLN A 159 10.93 21.20 24.20
C GLN A 159 9.83 20.18 23.85
N LEU A 160 9.18 20.34 22.72
CA LEU A 160 8.18 19.39 22.24
C LEU A 160 8.84 18.06 21.83
N LEU A 161 9.97 18.09 21.12
CA LEU A 161 10.73 16.90 20.74
C LEU A 161 11.31 16.16 21.96
N GLU A 162 11.68 16.87 23.03
CA GLU A 162 12.09 16.25 24.30
C GLU A 162 10.95 15.47 24.96
N ARG A 163 9.71 15.98 24.89
CA ARG A 163 8.53 15.30 25.42
C ARG A 163 8.15 14.03 24.65
N LEU A 164 8.58 13.91 23.40
CA LEU A 164 8.44 12.71 22.60
C LEU A 164 9.55 11.70 22.95
N ASP A 165 9.40 10.99 24.09
CA ASP A 165 10.44 10.13 24.63
C ASP A 165 10.77 8.95 23.70
N LYS A 166 9.73 8.30 23.15
CA LYS A 166 9.86 7.06 22.37
C LYS A 166 9.00 7.08 21.11
N PRO A 167 9.40 6.33 20.08
CA PRO A 167 8.53 6.01 18.94
C PRO A 167 7.26 5.29 19.40
N SER A 168 6.27 5.21 18.52
CA SER A 168 5.08 4.41 18.73
C SER A 168 5.34 2.92 18.44
N PHE A 169 4.33 2.09 18.61
CA PHE A 169 4.30 0.71 18.14
C PHE A 169 3.44 0.55 16.88
N GLY A 170 2.97 1.65 16.30
CA GLY A 170 2.17 1.66 15.07
C GLY A 170 2.98 1.38 13.82
N GLY A 171 2.29 1.03 12.75
CA GLY A 171 2.92 0.84 11.44
C GLY A 171 3.16 2.16 10.71
N SER A 172 4.14 2.20 9.81
CA SER A 172 4.43 3.38 8.99
C SER A 172 3.43 3.54 7.84
N ASN A 173 2.63 4.61 7.85
CA ASN A 173 1.73 4.98 6.77
C ASN A 173 2.19 6.27 6.08
N LEU A 174 3.36 6.20 5.47
CA LEU A 174 4.01 7.34 4.79
C LEU A 174 3.14 7.90 3.65
N GLY A 175 2.41 7.03 2.93
CA GLY A 175 1.53 7.47 1.85
C GLY A 175 0.45 8.44 2.33
N GLN A 176 -0.25 8.06 3.40
CA GLN A 176 -1.28 8.91 4.00
C GLN A 176 -0.68 10.21 4.58
N ALA A 177 0.49 10.13 5.22
CA ALA A 177 1.17 11.32 5.77
C ALA A 177 1.52 12.33 4.67
N LEU A 178 2.01 11.86 3.53
CA LEU A 178 2.33 12.69 2.37
C LEU A 178 1.08 13.37 1.79
N VAL A 179 0.00 12.61 1.59
CA VAL A 179 -1.28 13.15 1.10
C VAL A 179 -1.82 14.18 2.09
N PHE A 180 -1.83 13.87 3.37
CA PHE A 180 -2.32 14.76 4.42
C PHE A 180 -1.55 16.09 4.46
N ALA A 181 -0.22 16.05 4.33
CA ALA A 181 0.60 17.24 4.25
C ALA A 181 0.30 18.08 3.00
N GLY A 182 0.09 17.42 1.85
CA GLY A 182 -0.29 18.08 0.60
C GLY A 182 -1.65 18.79 0.69
N GLU A 183 -2.65 18.12 1.27
CA GLU A 183 -3.98 18.68 1.51
C GLU A 183 -3.95 19.85 2.50
N ALA A 184 -3.18 19.75 3.58
CA ALA A 184 -3.03 20.82 4.56
C ALA A 184 -2.42 22.09 3.94
N ILE A 185 -1.44 21.95 3.06
CA ILE A 185 -0.86 23.04 2.30
C ILE A 185 -1.91 23.69 1.39
N GLN A 186 -2.68 22.88 0.67
CA GLN A 186 -3.73 23.35 -0.23
C GLN A 186 -4.85 24.08 0.51
N GLU A 187 -5.30 23.56 1.65
CA GLU A 187 -6.33 24.17 2.49
C GLU A 187 -5.89 25.54 3.03
N TYR A 188 -4.64 25.66 3.46
CA TYR A 188 -4.09 26.93 3.95
C TYR A 188 -4.09 27.99 2.85
N GLU A 189 -3.68 27.65 1.64
CA GLU A 189 -3.61 28.58 0.50
C GLU A 189 -4.97 29.01 -0.04
N ALA A 190 -6.01 28.22 0.20
CA ALA A 190 -7.38 28.58 -0.16
C ALA A 190 -7.96 29.73 0.69
N LYS A 191 -7.27 30.14 1.78
CA LYS A 191 -7.71 31.24 2.65
C LYS A 191 -7.39 32.60 2.01
N PRO A 192 -8.38 33.51 1.81
CA PRO A 192 -8.18 34.75 1.07
C PRO A 192 -7.26 35.78 1.74
N GLU A 193 -6.97 35.61 3.02
CA GLU A 193 -6.20 36.58 3.86
C GLU A 193 -4.69 36.29 3.85
N GLU A 194 -4.27 35.15 3.31
CA GLU A 194 -2.88 34.71 3.35
C GLU A 194 -2.13 35.13 2.07
N GLN A 195 -0.88 35.58 2.26
CA GLN A 195 -0.03 35.90 1.11
C GLN A 195 0.50 34.57 0.51
N PRO A 196 0.52 34.43 -0.83
CA PRO A 196 1.01 33.24 -1.46
C PRO A 196 2.47 32.98 -1.09
N LEU A 197 2.74 31.79 -0.58
CA LEU A 197 4.09 31.31 -0.29
C LEU A 197 4.71 30.82 -1.60
N VAL A 198 5.97 31.20 -1.84
CA VAL A 198 6.62 30.93 -3.12
C VAL A 198 7.26 29.54 -3.14
N LYS A 199 7.72 29.06 -1.99
CA LYS A 199 8.41 27.78 -1.86
C LYS A 199 7.72 26.91 -0.81
N ARG A 200 7.33 25.69 -1.19
CA ARG A 200 6.64 24.71 -0.34
C ARG A 200 7.39 23.42 -0.36
N ASP A 201 8.08 23.14 0.72
CA ASP A 201 8.92 21.95 0.85
C ASP A 201 8.34 21.02 1.92
N ILE A 202 8.16 19.75 1.56
CA ILE A 202 7.86 18.67 2.51
C ILE A 202 9.16 17.91 2.72
N LEU A 203 9.61 17.82 3.97
CA LEU A 203 10.76 17.02 4.37
C LEU A 203 10.28 15.80 5.13
N VAL A 204 10.53 14.62 4.60
CA VAL A 204 10.26 13.35 5.26
C VAL A 204 11.52 12.87 5.97
N ILE A 205 11.42 12.63 7.27
CA ILE A 205 12.50 12.05 8.10
C ILE A 205 12.03 10.67 8.55
N SER A 206 12.60 9.62 7.99
CA SER A 206 12.19 8.22 8.18
C SER A 206 13.32 7.27 7.84
N ASP A 207 13.25 6.02 8.32
CA ASP A 207 14.10 4.92 7.85
C ASP A 207 13.73 4.45 6.43
N LEU A 208 12.61 4.94 5.88
CA LEU A 208 12.11 4.65 4.52
C LEU A 208 12.08 3.16 4.20
N GLN A 209 11.60 2.36 5.13
CA GLN A 209 11.57 0.90 4.99
C GLN A 209 10.48 0.42 4.01
N LYS A 210 10.70 -0.72 3.36
CA LYS A 210 9.74 -1.38 2.47
C LYS A 210 8.41 -1.74 3.14
N GLY A 211 8.39 -1.81 4.45
CA GLY A 211 7.18 -2.01 5.26
C GLY A 211 6.23 -0.84 5.25
N SER A 212 6.69 0.36 4.91
CA SER A 212 5.87 1.57 4.87
C SER A 212 4.78 1.48 3.79
N ARG A 213 3.55 1.90 4.13
CA ARG A 213 2.43 1.93 3.19
C ARG A 213 2.52 3.17 2.31
N LEU A 214 2.50 2.96 0.98
CA LEU A 214 2.57 4.02 -0.02
C LEU A 214 1.33 4.09 -0.92
N GLY A 215 0.34 3.22 -0.71
CA GLY A 215 -0.82 3.09 -1.60
C GLY A 215 -1.61 4.37 -1.80
N ASP A 216 -1.73 5.19 -0.76
CA ASP A 216 -2.55 6.41 -0.77
C ASP A 216 -1.97 7.52 -1.67
N VAL A 217 -0.68 7.49 -1.97
CA VAL A 217 -0.04 8.45 -2.90
C VAL A 217 -0.35 8.12 -4.37
N GLN A 218 -0.66 6.86 -4.66
CA GLN A 218 -0.87 6.43 -6.03
C GLN A 218 -2.12 7.07 -6.63
N GLY A 219 -1.92 7.94 -7.62
CA GLY A 219 -3.00 8.69 -8.25
C GLY A 219 -3.41 9.97 -7.52
N TYR A 220 -2.69 10.37 -6.46
CA TYR A 220 -2.90 11.64 -5.80
C TYR A 220 -2.44 12.81 -6.71
N GLU A 221 -3.32 13.80 -6.88
CA GLU A 221 -3.02 15.01 -7.66
C GLU A 221 -2.34 16.05 -6.75
N TRP A 222 -1.03 16.16 -6.87
CA TRP A 222 -0.24 17.08 -6.06
C TRP A 222 -0.54 18.55 -6.39
N PRO A 223 -0.71 19.41 -5.37
CA PRO A 223 -0.77 20.85 -5.58
C PRO A 223 0.51 21.37 -6.27
N THR A 224 0.36 22.37 -7.14
CA THR A 224 1.49 22.91 -7.91
C THR A 224 2.52 23.58 -7.02
N GLY A 225 3.81 23.33 -7.28
CA GLY A 225 4.92 23.99 -6.58
C GLY A 225 5.35 23.33 -5.28
N ILE A 226 4.73 22.23 -4.86
CA ILE A 226 5.22 21.40 -3.75
C ILE A 226 6.42 20.58 -4.21
N LYS A 227 7.45 20.50 -3.35
CA LYS A 227 8.59 19.60 -3.51
C LYS A 227 8.73 18.73 -2.28
N VAL A 228 8.98 17.43 -2.50
CA VAL A 228 9.21 16.46 -1.42
C VAL A 228 10.68 16.07 -1.41
N SER A 229 11.30 16.18 -0.26
CA SER A 229 12.65 15.68 0.01
C SER A 229 12.61 14.62 1.10
N PHE A 230 13.51 13.65 1.00
CA PHE A 230 13.62 12.54 1.93
C PHE A 230 14.98 12.60 2.61
N ASP A 231 14.97 12.59 3.93
CA ASP A 231 16.16 12.42 4.76
C ASP A 231 16.09 11.04 5.40
N GLN A 232 16.70 10.07 4.73
CA GLN A 232 16.77 8.69 5.18
C GLN A 232 17.72 8.58 6.36
N ILE A 233 17.29 7.84 7.40
CA ILE A 233 18.10 7.49 8.56
C ILE A 233 18.34 6.00 8.63
N GLY A 234 19.41 5.56 9.30
CA GLY A 234 19.71 4.14 9.49
C GLY A 234 20.33 3.45 8.26
N GLU A 235 21.16 4.16 7.49
CA GLU A 235 21.82 3.60 6.30
C GLU A 235 22.67 2.35 6.60
N ASP A 236 23.21 2.23 7.82
CA ASP A 236 24.06 1.13 8.29
C ASP A 236 23.27 0.00 8.99
N ASP A 237 21.98 -0.13 8.77
CA ASP A 237 21.12 -1.10 9.44
C ASP A 237 21.53 -2.55 9.11
N GLN A 238 21.70 -3.36 10.16
CA GLN A 238 22.15 -4.77 10.05
C GLN A 238 21.01 -5.74 9.70
N GLY A 239 19.85 -5.24 9.37
CA GLY A 239 18.69 -6.03 9.06
C GLY A 239 17.85 -6.42 10.28
N ASN A 240 16.78 -7.15 10.04
CA ASN A 240 15.78 -7.50 11.04
C ASN A 240 15.19 -8.89 10.78
N CYS A 241 14.75 -9.56 11.83
CA CYS A 241 14.05 -10.84 11.78
C CYS A 241 12.67 -10.71 12.43
N GLY A 242 11.62 -10.73 11.62
CA GLY A 242 10.23 -10.62 12.11
C GLY A 242 9.52 -11.96 12.25
N ILE A 243 8.54 -11.99 13.16
CA ILE A 243 7.65 -13.13 13.39
C ILE A 243 6.19 -12.77 13.11
N GLU A 244 5.47 -13.59 12.36
CA GLU A 244 4.04 -13.45 12.10
C GLU A 244 3.30 -14.78 12.21
N GLN A 245 2.06 -14.76 12.68
CA GLN A 245 1.21 -15.95 12.63
C GLN A 245 0.68 -16.16 11.21
N VAL A 246 0.80 -17.40 10.72
CA VAL A 246 0.22 -17.78 9.44
C VAL A 246 -1.22 -18.21 9.65
N ALA A 247 -2.17 -17.50 9.02
CA ALA A 247 -3.58 -17.89 9.10
C ALA A 247 -3.80 -19.30 8.57
N ALA A 248 -4.57 -20.10 9.29
CA ALA A 248 -4.98 -21.42 8.83
C ALA A 248 -5.76 -21.27 7.50
N ARG A 249 -5.28 -21.95 6.46
CA ARG A 249 -5.83 -21.76 5.09
C ARG A 249 -7.24 -22.32 4.89
N THR A 250 -7.72 -23.18 5.78
CA THR A 250 -9.01 -23.85 5.57
C THR A 250 -9.64 -24.34 6.88
N LEU A 251 -10.90 -23.96 7.10
CA LEU A 251 -11.71 -24.37 8.26
C LEU A 251 -11.95 -25.89 8.36
N TRP A 252 -11.92 -26.63 7.25
CA TRP A 252 -12.16 -28.08 7.21
C TRP A 252 -10.88 -28.94 7.26
N ALA A 253 -9.71 -28.35 7.02
CA ALA A 253 -8.44 -29.01 7.28
C ALA A 253 -8.16 -29.09 8.79
N VAL A 254 -9.22 -29.21 9.58
CA VAL A 254 -9.23 -29.27 11.05
C VAL A 254 -8.93 -30.70 11.54
N THR A 255 -8.02 -31.35 10.88
CA THR A 255 -7.16 -32.28 11.58
C THR A 255 -6.13 -31.42 12.28
N GLU A 256 -6.33 -31.17 13.60
CA GLU A 256 -5.36 -30.48 14.46
C GLU A 256 -4.64 -29.35 13.73
N SER A 257 -5.29 -28.20 13.51
CA SER A 257 -4.61 -27.04 12.93
C SER A 257 -3.62 -26.52 13.96
N VAL A 258 -2.41 -27.05 13.89
CA VAL A 258 -1.28 -26.59 14.69
C VAL A 258 -1.00 -25.17 14.26
N PRO A 259 -1.02 -24.18 15.18
CA PRO A 259 -0.65 -22.82 14.84
C PRO A 259 0.70 -22.80 14.13
N SER A 260 0.79 -22.04 13.06
CA SER A 260 2.02 -21.93 12.29
C SER A 260 2.50 -20.49 12.29
N PHE A 261 3.81 -20.29 12.40
CA PHE A 261 4.44 -18.99 12.44
C PHE A 261 5.45 -18.87 11.32
N ARG A 262 5.46 -17.73 10.66
CA ARG A 262 6.48 -17.39 9.68
C ARG A 262 7.54 -16.54 10.34
N ILE A 263 8.78 -16.97 10.24
CA ILE A 263 9.96 -16.18 10.58
C ILE A 263 10.54 -15.67 9.26
N SER A 264 10.67 -14.36 9.13
CA SER A 264 11.19 -13.70 7.94
C SER A 264 12.46 -12.94 8.28
N ASN A 265 13.53 -13.21 7.53
CA ASN A 265 14.83 -12.57 7.71
C ASN A 265 15.07 -11.57 6.56
N SER A 266 15.45 -10.34 6.88
CA SER A 266 15.70 -9.30 5.89
C SER A 266 16.91 -9.62 5.01
N ALA A 267 16.96 -9.04 3.80
CA ALA A 267 18.02 -9.36 2.84
C ALA A 267 19.41 -8.86 3.26
N ASN A 268 19.46 -7.81 4.08
CA ASN A 268 20.68 -7.22 4.64
C ASN A 268 21.06 -7.80 6.02
N ALA A 269 20.38 -8.85 6.50
CA ALA A 269 20.67 -9.45 7.80
C ALA A 269 22.07 -10.05 7.86
N SER A 270 22.71 -9.89 9.01
CA SER A 270 24.05 -10.42 9.30
C SER A 270 24.04 -11.85 9.87
N THR A 271 22.86 -12.35 10.28
CA THR A 271 22.69 -13.68 10.88
C THR A 271 21.64 -14.49 10.14
N ASP A 272 21.75 -15.81 10.24
CA ASP A 272 20.81 -16.78 9.66
C ASP A 272 20.36 -17.86 10.67
N GLU A 273 20.91 -17.83 11.90
CA GLU A 273 20.55 -18.76 12.97
C GLU A 273 19.76 -18.02 14.06
N PHE A 274 18.57 -18.51 14.34
CA PHE A 274 17.65 -17.96 15.32
C PHE A 274 17.16 -19.02 16.30
N GLU A 275 16.73 -18.57 17.47
CA GLU A 275 16.07 -19.40 18.45
C GLU A 275 14.62 -18.97 18.58
N PHE A 276 13.69 -19.87 18.23
CA PHE A 276 12.26 -19.70 18.46
C PHE A 276 11.95 -20.15 19.87
N VAL A 277 11.46 -19.25 20.69
CA VAL A 277 11.29 -19.43 22.13
C VAL A 277 9.83 -19.20 22.51
N ALA A 278 9.25 -20.15 23.24
CA ALA A 278 7.93 -19.99 23.84
C ALA A 278 8.07 -19.80 25.36
N GLN A 279 7.43 -18.75 25.89
CA GLN A 279 7.39 -18.50 27.33
C GLN A 279 6.14 -19.09 27.93
N LEU A 280 6.31 -19.91 28.98
CA LEU A 280 5.22 -20.51 29.73
C LEU A 280 4.63 -19.51 30.73
N SER A 281 3.29 -19.48 30.86
CA SER A 281 2.58 -18.49 31.70
C SER A 281 2.80 -18.69 33.19
N ALA A 282 3.18 -19.87 33.62
CA ALA A 282 3.20 -20.27 35.04
C ALA A 282 4.61 -20.32 35.69
N GLU A 283 5.66 -20.34 34.89
CA GLU A 283 7.04 -20.50 35.39
C GLU A 283 7.99 -19.73 34.45
N ASP A 284 9.18 -19.35 34.94
CA ASP A 284 10.25 -18.78 34.12
C ASP A 284 10.84 -19.78 33.09
N ASP A 285 10.18 -20.93 32.91
CA ASP A 285 10.56 -21.94 31.96
C ASP A 285 10.26 -21.53 30.52
N THR A 286 11.24 -21.75 29.65
CA THR A 286 11.15 -21.46 28.21
C THR A 286 11.38 -22.74 27.42
N LEU A 287 10.53 -22.92 26.40
CA LEU A 287 10.70 -23.96 25.38
C LEU A 287 11.43 -23.34 24.18
N LEU A 288 12.42 -24.07 23.64
CA LEU A 288 13.33 -23.54 22.64
C LEU A 288 13.46 -24.46 21.44
N GLN A 289 13.37 -23.88 20.24
CA GLN A 289 13.63 -24.54 18.96
C GLN A 289 14.60 -23.71 18.10
N LYS A 290 15.70 -24.32 17.65
CA LYS A 290 16.64 -23.67 16.73
C LYS A 290 16.07 -23.63 15.31
N VAL A 291 16.21 -22.49 14.64
CA VAL A 291 15.68 -22.24 13.32
C VAL A 291 16.73 -21.55 12.45
N HIS A 292 16.96 -22.11 11.28
CA HIS A 292 17.83 -21.49 10.28
C HIS A 292 17.00 -20.82 9.19
N VAL A 293 17.17 -19.50 9.01
CA VAL A 293 16.48 -18.68 8.01
C VAL A 293 17.50 -17.78 7.31
N PRO A 294 17.93 -18.14 6.10
CA PRO A 294 18.91 -17.33 5.36
C PRO A 294 18.42 -15.89 5.08
N PRO A 295 19.35 -14.92 4.95
CA PRO A 295 19.00 -13.55 4.57
C PRO A 295 18.10 -13.47 3.32
N GLY A 296 17.08 -12.63 3.35
CA GLY A 296 16.09 -12.46 2.29
C GLY A 296 15.12 -13.63 2.13
N ARG A 297 15.06 -14.55 3.09
CA ARG A 297 14.17 -15.72 3.07
C ARG A 297 13.22 -15.71 4.26
N SER A 298 12.18 -16.52 4.15
CA SER A 298 11.28 -16.81 5.26
C SER A 298 11.07 -18.30 5.40
N ARG A 299 10.79 -18.74 6.63
CA ARG A 299 10.48 -20.12 6.97
C ARG A 299 9.22 -20.18 7.82
N VAL A 300 8.30 -21.07 7.44
CA VAL A 300 7.13 -21.38 8.27
C VAL A 300 7.48 -22.50 9.21
N ILE A 301 7.21 -22.30 10.49
CA ILE A 301 7.42 -23.25 11.57
C ILE A 301 6.05 -23.63 12.12
N GLU A 302 5.78 -24.91 12.20
CA GLU A 302 4.62 -25.41 12.92
C GLU A 302 4.90 -25.37 14.42
N PHE A 303 3.91 -24.97 15.19
CA PHE A 303 3.98 -24.97 16.64
C PHE A 303 4.15 -26.42 17.13
N PRO A 304 5.20 -26.74 17.91
CA PRO A 304 5.44 -28.12 18.33
C PRO A 304 4.25 -28.69 19.09
N THR A 305 3.83 -29.91 18.74
CA THR A 305 2.63 -30.56 19.32
C THR A 305 2.77 -30.71 20.85
N GLU A 306 3.99 -30.88 21.34
CA GLU A 306 4.34 -30.96 22.75
C GLU A 306 4.05 -29.64 23.49
N TRP A 307 4.09 -28.51 22.79
CA TRP A 307 3.81 -27.19 23.34
C TRP A 307 2.29 -26.90 23.43
N MET A 308 1.47 -27.63 22.69
CA MET A 308 0.01 -27.44 22.63
C MET A 308 -0.68 -27.67 24.00
N SER A 309 -0.10 -28.50 24.85
CA SER A 309 -0.63 -28.77 26.19
C SER A 309 -0.26 -27.70 27.23
N GLN A 310 0.61 -26.77 26.86
CA GLN A 310 1.16 -25.74 27.74
C GLN A 310 0.38 -24.42 27.57
N SER A 311 0.29 -23.64 28.65
CA SER A 311 -0.28 -22.29 28.57
C SER A 311 0.78 -21.31 28.10
N ILE A 312 0.88 -21.14 26.79
CA ILE A 312 1.83 -20.23 26.14
C ILE A 312 1.11 -18.98 25.71
N ASN A 313 1.60 -17.82 26.14
CA ASN A 313 1.04 -16.52 25.84
C ASN A 313 1.97 -15.62 25.02
N GLN A 314 3.26 -16.00 24.93
CA GLN A 314 4.28 -15.21 24.29
C GLN A 314 5.26 -16.11 23.55
N LEU A 315 5.57 -15.74 22.33
CA LEU A 315 6.59 -16.34 21.49
C LEU A 315 7.64 -15.28 21.21
N SER A 316 8.90 -15.64 21.13
CA SER A 316 9.95 -14.70 20.77
C SER A 316 10.98 -15.35 19.84
N VAL A 317 11.64 -14.50 19.04
CA VAL A 317 12.80 -14.87 18.24
C VAL A 317 14.03 -14.26 18.91
N ARG A 318 15.06 -15.07 19.15
CA ARG A 318 16.34 -14.62 19.67
C ARG A 318 17.43 -14.82 18.62
N GLY A 319 18.46 -13.98 18.67
CA GLY A 319 19.58 -14.02 17.71
C GLY A 319 19.54 -12.86 16.71
N ASP A 320 18.53 -12.02 16.79
CA ASP A 320 18.43 -10.79 16.02
C ASP A 320 19.06 -9.60 16.76
N VAL A 321 19.46 -8.58 15.99
CA VAL A 321 20.06 -7.34 16.52
C VAL A 321 18.97 -6.36 16.97
N ALA A 322 17.84 -6.31 16.24
CA ALA A 322 16.71 -5.44 16.54
C ALA A 322 15.63 -6.23 17.30
N ASP A 323 15.29 -5.78 18.49
CA ASP A 323 14.38 -6.51 19.40
C ASP A 323 12.95 -5.97 19.43
N PHE A 324 12.65 -4.91 18.68
CA PHE A 324 11.38 -4.21 18.76
C PHE A 324 10.16 -5.05 18.35
N ASP A 325 10.32 -5.98 17.41
CA ASP A 325 9.28 -6.88 16.87
C ASP A 325 9.56 -8.38 17.11
N ASN A 326 10.59 -8.69 17.90
CA ASN A 326 11.00 -10.04 18.22
C ASN A 326 10.02 -10.80 19.13
N THR A 327 8.98 -10.14 19.65
CA THR A 327 8.00 -10.74 20.54
C THR A 327 6.62 -10.77 19.88
N PHE A 328 6.05 -11.95 19.81
CA PHE A 328 4.70 -12.20 19.35
C PHE A 328 3.82 -12.67 20.50
N TYR A 329 2.74 -11.94 20.77
CA TYR A 329 1.77 -12.29 21.80
C TYR A 329 0.67 -13.17 21.21
N PHE A 330 0.31 -14.21 21.91
CA PHE A 330 -0.62 -15.22 21.45
C PHE A 330 -1.73 -15.42 22.48
N ALA A 331 -2.96 -15.13 22.11
CA ALA A 331 -4.13 -15.46 22.92
C ALA A 331 -4.67 -16.82 22.50
N GLN A 332 -4.53 -17.82 23.38
CA GLN A 332 -5.06 -19.15 23.10
C GLN A 332 -6.58 -19.10 22.84
N GLU A 333 -6.99 -19.66 21.73
CA GLU A 333 -8.40 -19.82 21.44
C GLU A 333 -9.04 -20.81 22.41
N LYS A 334 -10.11 -20.41 23.07
CA LYS A 334 -10.91 -21.35 23.86
C LYS A 334 -11.59 -22.32 22.90
N GLN A 335 -11.53 -23.63 23.23
CA GLN A 335 -12.26 -24.63 22.46
C GLN A 335 -13.75 -24.23 22.38
N GLN A 336 -14.23 -24.04 21.15
CA GLN A 336 -15.60 -23.63 20.91
C GLN A 336 -16.52 -24.86 20.87
N SER A 337 -17.65 -24.78 21.54
CA SER A 337 -18.68 -25.82 21.49
C SER A 337 -19.73 -25.46 20.43
N ILE A 338 -19.87 -26.33 19.45
CA ILE A 338 -20.87 -26.24 18.38
C ILE A 338 -21.95 -27.30 18.65
N ARG A 339 -23.16 -26.85 18.87
CA ARG A 339 -24.32 -27.73 19.10
C ARG A 339 -25.01 -27.98 17.78
N ILE A 340 -25.15 -29.26 17.44
CA ILE A 340 -25.85 -29.72 16.24
C ILE A 340 -27.01 -30.62 16.68
N VAL A 341 -28.20 -30.28 16.25
CA VAL A 341 -29.39 -31.10 16.54
C VAL A 341 -29.83 -31.78 15.27
N TYR A 342 -29.79 -33.12 15.27
CA TYR A 342 -30.33 -33.95 14.20
C TYR A 342 -31.78 -34.36 14.53
N MET A 343 -32.69 -34.17 13.57
CA MET A 343 -34.10 -34.51 13.64
C MET A 343 -34.40 -35.60 12.61
N GLY A 344 -34.74 -36.79 13.04
CA GLY A 344 -35.05 -37.92 12.15
C GLY A 344 -35.29 -39.23 12.91
N GLU A 345 -35.40 -40.33 12.19
CA GLU A 345 -35.65 -41.65 12.78
C GLU A 345 -34.39 -42.56 12.71
N ASP A 346 -33.26 -42.02 12.24
CA ASP A 346 -31.99 -42.76 12.10
C ASP A 346 -31.42 -43.17 13.46
N LYS A 347 -30.82 -44.36 13.50
CA LYS A 347 -30.04 -44.78 14.67
C LYS A 347 -28.58 -44.29 14.57
N PRO A 348 -27.98 -43.84 15.68
CA PRO A 348 -26.63 -43.28 15.64
C PRO A 348 -25.51 -44.18 15.08
N ASP A 349 -25.69 -45.50 15.23
CA ASP A 349 -24.68 -46.50 14.81
C ASP A 349 -25.04 -47.19 13.47
N ASP A 350 -26.11 -46.76 12.81
CA ASP A 350 -26.57 -47.32 11.54
C ASP A 350 -25.87 -46.66 10.35
N ALA A 351 -24.94 -47.38 9.72
CA ALA A 351 -24.19 -46.88 8.56
C ALA A 351 -25.08 -46.66 7.31
N GLU A 352 -26.34 -47.14 7.30
CA GLU A 352 -27.33 -46.85 6.26
C GLU A 352 -28.09 -45.54 6.57
N GLY A 353 -27.83 -44.88 7.69
CA GLY A 353 -28.46 -43.63 8.12
C GLY A 353 -27.67 -42.40 7.81
N VAL A 354 -28.36 -41.25 7.72
CA VAL A 354 -27.78 -39.94 7.53
C VAL A 354 -26.95 -39.50 8.75
N LEU A 355 -27.47 -39.84 9.95
CA LEU A 355 -26.88 -39.43 11.25
C LEU A 355 -25.47 -40.02 11.48
N PHE A 356 -25.23 -41.25 11.05
CA PHE A 356 -23.93 -41.91 11.17
C PHE A 356 -22.82 -41.11 10.51
N TYR A 357 -23.01 -40.66 9.28
CA TYR A 357 -22.02 -39.84 8.54
C TYR A 357 -21.92 -38.45 9.09
N LEU A 358 -23.03 -37.86 9.55
CA LEU A 358 -23.00 -36.54 10.22
C LEU A 358 -22.10 -36.57 11.45
N ARG A 359 -22.24 -37.55 12.32
CA ARG A 359 -21.38 -37.72 13.51
C ARG A 359 -19.94 -38.01 13.15
N SER A 360 -19.72 -38.78 12.09
CA SER A 360 -18.37 -39.08 11.62
C SER A 360 -17.64 -37.85 11.04
N ALA A 361 -18.41 -36.94 10.42
CA ALA A 361 -17.85 -35.70 9.86
C ALA A 361 -17.48 -34.66 10.95
N PHE A 362 -18.26 -34.60 12.04
CA PHE A 362 -18.06 -33.62 13.11
C PHE A 362 -17.37 -34.25 14.33
N GLN A 363 -16.09 -34.52 14.19
CA GLN A 363 -15.27 -35.04 15.28
C GLN A 363 -14.68 -33.89 16.11
N LYS A 364 -14.46 -34.15 17.39
CA LYS A 364 -13.81 -33.20 18.30
C LYS A 364 -12.38 -32.92 17.83
N THR A 365 -12.04 -31.63 17.78
CA THR A 365 -10.69 -31.15 17.48
C THR A 365 -10.15 -30.29 18.63
N SER A 366 -8.91 -29.80 18.54
CA SER A 366 -8.34 -28.87 19.52
C SER A 366 -9.13 -27.56 19.61
N ALA A 367 -9.62 -27.05 18.48
CA ALA A 367 -10.34 -25.75 18.39
C ALA A 367 -11.87 -25.91 18.54
N LEU A 368 -12.44 -27.03 18.10
CA LEU A 368 -13.89 -27.23 18.01
C LEU A 368 -14.31 -28.50 18.75
N ASN A 369 -15.33 -28.36 19.58
CA ASN A 369 -16.03 -29.47 20.21
C ASN A 369 -17.45 -29.56 19.67
N PHE A 370 -17.75 -30.58 18.88
CA PHE A 370 -19.09 -30.78 18.31
C PHE A 370 -19.93 -31.64 19.23
N ASP A 371 -21.08 -31.11 19.67
CA ASP A 371 -22.11 -31.84 20.42
C ASP A 371 -23.26 -32.13 19.45
N VAL A 372 -23.30 -33.38 18.93
CA VAL A 372 -24.33 -33.82 18.00
C VAL A 372 -25.42 -34.55 18.80
N GLN A 373 -26.54 -33.86 19.05
CA GLN A 373 -27.71 -34.38 19.72
C GLN A 373 -28.70 -34.94 18.70
N PHE A 374 -29.37 -36.01 19.06
CA PHE A 374 -30.41 -36.66 18.26
C PHE A 374 -31.78 -36.47 18.94
N ILE A 375 -32.77 -36.10 18.14
CA ILE A 375 -34.17 -36.07 18.57
C ILE A 375 -35.03 -36.77 17.50
N SER A 376 -35.98 -37.58 17.95
CA SER A 376 -36.99 -38.17 17.07
C SER A 376 -37.85 -37.07 16.43
N GLY A 377 -38.25 -37.24 15.17
CA GLY A 377 -39.15 -36.33 14.48
C GLY A 377 -40.54 -36.19 15.08
N GLN A 378 -40.86 -37.02 16.10
CA GLN A 378 -42.12 -37.02 16.81
C GLN A 378 -41.97 -36.34 18.18
N SER A 379 -42.90 -35.44 18.47
CA SER A 379 -43.12 -34.69 19.71
C SER A 379 -42.06 -34.75 20.80
N VAL A 380 -41.25 -33.72 20.88
CA VAL A 380 -40.32 -33.43 21.98
C VAL A 380 -40.92 -32.26 22.82
N ALA A 381 -40.84 -32.32 24.12
CA ALA A 381 -41.41 -31.30 25.04
C ALA A 381 -40.87 -29.87 24.77
N SER A 382 -39.67 -29.75 24.24
CA SER A 382 -39.09 -28.49 23.72
C SER A 382 -37.95 -28.79 22.77
N MET A 383 -37.83 -28.02 21.67
CA MET A 383 -36.71 -28.12 20.75
C MET A 383 -35.43 -27.55 21.44
N PRO A 384 -34.32 -28.31 21.51
CA PRO A 384 -33.07 -27.79 22.03
C PRO A 384 -32.51 -26.64 21.16
N GLU A 385 -31.89 -25.67 21.78
CA GLU A 385 -31.13 -24.66 21.03
C GLU A 385 -29.91 -25.28 20.36
N ALA A 386 -29.72 -25.01 19.07
CA ALA A 386 -28.57 -25.48 18.29
C ALA A 386 -28.01 -24.39 17.39
N ASP A 387 -26.78 -24.60 17.01
CA ASP A 387 -26.08 -23.77 16.03
C ASP A 387 -26.37 -24.21 14.60
N LEU A 388 -26.63 -25.51 14.44
CA LEU A 388 -27.07 -26.12 13.18
C LEU A 388 -28.17 -27.16 13.49
N TYR A 389 -29.27 -27.03 12.82
CA TYR A 389 -30.30 -28.06 12.78
C TYR A 389 -30.15 -28.88 11.49
N VAL A 390 -30.20 -30.21 11.61
CA VAL A 390 -30.15 -31.12 10.47
C VAL A 390 -31.41 -31.97 10.48
N VAL A 391 -32.21 -31.84 9.43
CA VAL A 391 -33.49 -32.53 9.33
C VAL A 391 -33.36 -33.66 8.30
N GLY A 392 -33.42 -34.89 8.77
CA GLY A 392 -33.33 -36.10 7.94
C GLY A 392 -34.65 -36.70 7.55
N ASP A 393 -35.74 -36.45 8.29
CA ASP A 393 -37.07 -36.99 8.05
C ASP A 393 -38.16 -35.96 8.27
N ALA A 394 -39.42 -36.34 8.00
CA ALA A 394 -40.57 -35.52 8.33
C ALA A 394 -40.66 -35.29 9.85
N VAL A 395 -40.92 -34.07 10.25
CA VAL A 395 -41.14 -33.70 11.65
C VAL A 395 -42.56 -33.26 11.85
N ASP A 396 -43.07 -33.42 13.09
CA ASP A 396 -44.43 -32.96 13.43
C ASP A 396 -44.60 -31.46 13.33
N GLY A 397 -45.84 -30.96 13.30
CA GLY A 397 -46.11 -29.54 13.05
C GLY A 397 -45.59 -28.62 14.18
N GLU A 398 -45.60 -29.04 15.45
CA GLU A 398 -45.07 -28.21 16.57
C GLU A 398 -43.54 -28.06 16.48
N LEU A 399 -42.87 -29.15 16.08
CA LEU A 399 -41.41 -29.13 15.89
C LEU A 399 -41.02 -28.32 14.65
N ALA A 400 -41.82 -28.44 13.56
CA ALA A 400 -41.65 -27.66 12.34
C ALA A 400 -41.81 -26.15 12.60
N ASP A 401 -42.83 -25.74 13.39
CA ASP A 401 -43.04 -24.36 13.82
C ASP A 401 -41.87 -23.82 14.66
N SER A 402 -41.37 -24.67 15.58
CA SER A 402 -40.27 -24.33 16.46
C SER A 402 -38.97 -24.11 15.66
N LEU A 403 -38.71 -24.98 14.67
CA LEU A 403 -37.57 -24.84 13.77
C LEU A 403 -37.69 -23.60 12.90
N ASP A 404 -38.87 -23.32 12.36
CA ASP A 404 -39.10 -22.12 11.55
C ASP A 404 -38.81 -20.84 12.33
N LYS A 405 -39.29 -20.74 13.60
CA LYS A 405 -38.99 -19.63 14.51
C LYS A 405 -37.50 -19.52 14.81
N ALA A 406 -36.80 -20.64 15.02
CA ALA A 406 -35.38 -20.64 15.30
C ALA A 406 -34.61 -20.12 14.10
N VAL A 407 -35.00 -20.51 12.87
CA VAL A 407 -34.38 -20.01 11.63
C VAL A 407 -34.69 -18.51 11.45
N GLN A 408 -35.91 -18.06 11.66
CA GLN A 408 -36.24 -16.62 11.63
C GLN A 408 -35.39 -15.81 12.62
N ALA A 409 -35.06 -16.39 13.77
CA ALA A 409 -34.19 -15.77 14.77
C ALA A 409 -32.70 -15.76 14.39
N GLY A 410 -32.28 -16.53 13.37
CA GLY A 410 -30.92 -16.52 12.85
C GLY A 410 -30.23 -17.89 12.76
N ALA A 411 -30.91 -18.99 13.10
CA ALA A 411 -30.34 -20.31 12.99
C ALA A 411 -30.20 -20.77 11.53
N THR A 412 -29.30 -21.74 11.33
CA THR A 412 -29.15 -22.44 10.04
C THR A 412 -29.77 -23.84 10.14
N ALA A 413 -30.61 -24.20 9.18
CA ALA A 413 -31.16 -25.54 9.04
C ALA A 413 -30.70 -26.20 7.74
N LEU A 414 -30.18 -27.41 7.83
CA LEU A 414 -29.84 -28.25 6.71
C LEU A 414 -30.92 -29.35 6.56
N VAL A 415 -31.73 -29.26 5.54
CA VAL A 415 -32.84 -30.21 5.28
C VAL A 415 -32.44 -31.19 4.19
N ILE A 416 -32.50 -32.47 4.53
CA ILE A 416 -32.29 -33.57 3.57
C ILE A 416 -33.64 -34.12 3.20
N VAL A 417 -34.04 -33.94 1.95
CA VAL A 417 -35.34 -34.43 1.46
C VAL A 417 -35.22 -35.91 1.12
N ASN A 418 -35.64 -36.75 2.05
CA ASN A 418 -35.55 -38.20 1.92
C ASN A 418 -36.83 -38.83 1.39
N SER A 419 -37.98 -38.17 1.55
CA SER A 419 -39.27 -38.74 1.12
C SER A 419 -40.35 -37.69 0.90
N GLY A 420 -41.39 -38.00 0.16
CA GLY A 420 -42.57 -37.14 -0.02
C GLY A 420 -43.32 -36.82 1.29
N LYS A 421 -43.04 -37.51 2.41
CA LYS A 421 -43.64 -37.21 3.73
C LYS A 421 -43.23 -35.84 4.25
N GLN A 422 -42.11 -35.29 3.76
CA GLN A 422 -41.60 -33.95 4.16
C GLN A 422 -42.31 -32.81 3.41
N THR A 423 -43.31 -33.09 2.55
CA THR A 423 -43.96 -32.06 1.72
C THR A 423 -44.56 -30.94 2.55
N GLU A 424 -45.29 -31.24 3.63
CA GLU A 424 -45.91 -30.23 4.48
C GLU A 424 -44.87 -29.35 5.17
N ASN A 425 -43.79 -29.93 5.70
CA ASN A 425 -42.69 -29.20 6.28
C ASN A 425 -42.02 -28.27 5.27
N MET A 426 -41.74 -28.76 4.06
CA MET A 426 -41.10 -27.99 2.99
C MET A 426 -41.99 -26.86 2.49
N GLN A 427 -43.32 -27.05 2.41
CA GLN A 427 -44.28 -26.01 2.06
C GLN A 427 -44.22 -24.85 3.05
N GLN A 428 -44.16 -25.17 4.34
CA GLN A 428 -44.06 -24.17 5.41
C GLN A 428 -42.73 -23.44 5.40
N TRP A 429 -41.61 -24.16 5.39
CA TRP A 429 -40.28 -23.55 5.53
C TRP A 429 -39.87 -22.72 4.32
N LEU A 430 -40.34 -23.12 3.11
CA LEU A 430 -40.03 -22.38 1.88
C LEU A 430 -41.14 -21.40 1.46
N ASP A 431 -42.16 -21.18 2.29
CA ASP A 431 -43.32 -20.36 1.98
C ASP A 431 -43.96 -20.71 0.61
N ALA A 432 -44.06 -22.01 0.33
CA ALA A 432 -44.43 -22.58 -0.98
C ALA A 432 -45.62 -23.54 -0.87
N PRO A 433 -46.86 -23.06 -0.65
CA PRO A 433 -48.03 -23.91 -0.38
C PRO A 433 -48.38 -24.88 -1.51
N SER A 434 -47.93 -24.64 -2.73
CA SER A 434 -48.15 -25.51 -3.90
C SER A 434 -47.00 -26.48 -4.18
N LEU A 435 -45.95 -26.47 -3.31
CA LEU A 435 -44.79 -27.33 -3.50
C LEU A 435 -45.20 -28.82 -3.35
N GLY A 436 -44.77 -29.64 -4.32
CA GLY A 436 -44.85 -31.09 -4.27
C GLY A 436 -43.47 -31.73 -4.28
N ILE A 437 -43.34 -32.91 -3.73
CA ILE A 437 -42.10 -33.68 -3.72
C ILE A 437 -42.36 -35.01 -4.43
N ASP A 438 -41.67 -35.25 -5.53
CA ASP A 438 -41.71 -36.48 -6.31
C ASP A 438 -40.43 -37.29 -6.19
N ASP A 439 -40.53 -38.57 -5.97
CA ASP A 439 -39.38 -39.48 -5.95
C ASP A 439 -38.91 -39.76 -7.40
N VAL A 440 -37.70 -39.37 -7.70
CA VAL A 440 -37.06 -39.66 -8.99
C VAL A 440 -36.14 -40.85 -8.80
N LYS A 441 -36.51 -41.97 -9.39
CA LYS A 441 -35.66 -43.16 -9.49
C LYS A 441 -34.95 -43.12 -10.83
N SER A 442 -33.71 -42.68 -10.86
CA SER A 442 -32.89 -42.79 -12.05
C SER A 442 -32.59 -44.25 -12.34
N LYS A 443 -32.67 -44.65 -13.62
CA LYS A 443 -32.32 -46.03 -14.02
C LYS A 443 -30.83 -46.32 -13.82
N ASP A 444 -30.01 -45.28 -13.94
CA ASP A 444 -28.56 -45.36 -13.74
C ASP A 444 -28.13 -44.51 -12.54
N TYR A 445 -27.90 -43.23 -12.71
CA TYR A 445 -27.55 -42.21 -11.65
C TYR A 445 -27.71 -40.80 -12.20
N GLY A 446 -27.84 -39.83 -11.34
CA GLY A 446 -27.72 -38.39 -11.66
C GLY A 446 -26.34 -37.87 -11.32
N LEU A 447 -25.89 -36.88 -12.08
CA LEU A 447 -24.64 -36.13 -11.84
C LEU A 447 -24.94 -34.67 -11.55
N LEU A 448 -24.06 -34.00 -10.82
CA LEU A 448 -24.15 -32.54 -10.67
C LEU A 448 -23.57 -31.85 -11.91
N GLN A 449 -24.41 -31.13 -12.66
CA GLN A 449 -24.01 -30.44 -13.88
C GLN A 449 -23.62 -28.98 -13.66
N SER A 450 -24.40 -28.25 -12.85
CA SER A 450 -24.14 -26.83 -12.62
C SER A 450 -24.01 -26.57 -11.14
N LEU A 451 -22.88 -25.92 -10.74
CA LEU A 451 -22.61 -25.48 -9.36
C LEU A 451 -22.27 -23.98 -9.37
N LYS A 452 -22.90 -23.24 -8.47
CA LYS A 452 -22.56 -21.82 -8.23
C LYS A 452 -21.32 -21.69 -7.36
N LEU A 453 -20.15 -21.93 -7.92
CA LEU A 453 -18.88 -21.86 -7.17
C LEU A 453 -18.56 -20.45 -6.65
N ASP A 454 -19.25 -19.42 -7.15
CA ASP A 454 -19.11 -18.03 -6.65
C ASP A 454 -19.87 -17.79 -5.35
N HIS A 455 -20.80 -18.65 -4.99
CA HIS A 455 -21.51 -18.56 -3.73
C HIS A 455 -20.58 -18.97 -2.56
N PRO A 456 -20.58 -18.25 -1.39
CA PRO A 456 -19.70 -18.54 -0.26
C PRO A 456 -19.70 -20.01 0.18
N ILE A 457 -20.86 -20.66 0.28
CA ILE A 457 -21.00 -22.07 0.66
C ILE A 457 -20.25 -23.03 -0.30
N LEU A 458 -20.16 -22.69 -1.59
CA LEU A 458 -19.49 -23.54 -2.60
C LEU A 458 -18.11 -23.04 -3.01
N SER A 459 -17.68 -21.89 -2.48
CA SER A 459 -16.40 -21.27 -2.84
C SER A 459 -15.18 -22.16 -2.53
N VAL A 460 -15.30 -23.05 -1.54
CA VAL A 460 -14.30 -24.07 -1.21
C VAL A 460 -13.95 -24.97 -2.39
N PHE A 461 -14.92 -25.23 -3.26
CA PHE A 461 -14.77 -26.09 -4.41
C PHE A 461 -14.16 -25.39 -5.64
N ARG A 462 -13.74 -24.14 -5.52
CA ARG A 462 -12.85 -23.51 -6.50
C ARG A 462 -11.42 -24.08 -6.45
N ASP A 463 -11.04 -24.66 -5.33
CA ASP A 463 -9.76 -25.35 -5.20
C ASP A 463 -9.77 -26.61 -6.10
N SER A 464 -8.76 -26.75 -6.96
CA SER A 464 -8.64 -27.85 -7.92
C SER A 464 -8.65 -29.24 -7.27
N ARG A 465 -8.29 -29.34 -5.99
CA ARG A 465 -8.34 -30.59 -5.22
C ARG A 465 -9.75 -31.09 -4.96
N TYR A 466 -10.74 -30.20 -4.95
CA TYR A 466 -12.13 -30.49 -4.61
C TYR A 466 -13.13 -30.17 -5.72
N SER A 467 -12.69 -29.59 -6.85
CA SER A 467 -13.56 -29.06 -7.91
C SER A 467 -14.21 -30.12 -8.79
N ASP A 468 -13.70 -31.34 -8.82
CA ASP A 468 -14.21 -32.43 -9.69
C ASP A 468 -15.40 -33.14 -9.03
N PHE A 469 -16.61 -32.91 -9.54
CA PHE A 469 -17.88 -33.55 -9.16
C PHE A 469 -18.33 -34.59 -10.16
N THR A 470 -17.61 -34.86 -11.24
CA THR A 470 -18.03 -35.75 -12.34
C THR A 470 -18.16 -37.21 -11.90
N ASN A 471 -17.46 -37.61 -10.85
CA ASN A 471 -17.47 -38.95 -10.30
C ASN A 471 -18.43 -39.14 -9.10
N LEU A 472 -19.30 -38.14 -8.83
CA LEU A 472 -20.21 -38.18 -7.70
C LEU A 472 -21.59 -38.59 -8.18
N HIS A 473 -21.96 -39.84 -7.91
CA HIS A 473 -23.22 -40.45 -8.37
C HIS A 473 -24.32 -40.28 -7.33
N PHE A 474 -25.55 -39.96 -7.82
CA PHE A 474 -26.76 -39.84 -7.03
C PHE A 474 -27.80 -40.82 -7.60
N TRP A 475 -28.13 -41.86 -6.86
CA TRP A 475 -29.07 -42.88 -7.31
C TRP A 475 -30.51 -42.54 -6.97
N ASN A 476 -30.74 -41.90 -5.81
CA ASN A 476 -32.05 -41.46 -5.34
C ASN A 476 -32.02 -39.97 -5.05
N TYR A 477 -32.86 -39.22 -5.74
CA TYR A 477 -33.07 -37.81 -5.46
C TYR A 477 -34.52 -37.42 -5.64
N ARG A 478 -34.93 -36.24 -5.14
CA ARG A 478 -36.32 -35.77 -5.19
C ARG A 478 -36.41 -34.57 -6.10
N GLU A 479 -37.48 -34.53 -6.87
CA GLU A 479 -37.82 -33.35 -7.66
C GLU A 479 -38.85 -32.53 -6.88
N LEU A 480 -38.53 -31.26 -6.68
CA LEU A 480 -39.41 -30.29 -6.03
C LEU A 480 -40.24 -29.60 -7.11
N GLN A 481 -41.53 -29.88 -7.13
CA GLN A 481 -42.48 -29.27 -8.06
C GLN A 481 -42.93 -27.90 -7.53
N SER A 482 -43.20 -26.96 -8.46
CA SER A 482 -43.73 -25.61 -8.11
C SER A 482 -42.89 -24.81 -7.11
N LEU A 483 -41.56 -24.86 -7.26
CA LEU A 483 -40.65 -23.99 -6.47
C LEU A 483 -40.91 -22.53 -6.77
N PRO A 484 -40.99 -21.63 -5.74
CA PRO A 484 -41.09 -20.19 -5.96
C PRO A 484 -39.82 -19.66 -6.60
N GLU A 485 -39.97 -18.72 -7.54
CA GLU A 485 -38.83 -18.07 -8.19
C GLU A 485 -38.11 -17.02 -7.27
N LYS A 486 -38.82 -16.53 -6.26
CA LYS A 486 -38.29 -15.53 -5.33
C LYS A 486 -37.97 -16.13 -3.99
N GLY A 487 -36.85 -15.73 -3.40
CA GLY A 487 -36.45 -16.14 -2.05
C GLY A 487 -35.68 -17.47 -1.99
N ILE A 488 -35.56 -18.19 -3.12
CA ILE A 488 -34.81 -19.44 -3.20
C ILE A 488 -33.68 -19.31 -4.21
N GLU A 489 -32.49 -19.63 -3.77
CA GLU A 489 -31.30 -19.66 -4.62
C GLU A 489 -30.90 -21.12 -4.91
N VAL A 490 -30.78 -21.45 -6.18
CA VAL A 490 -30.32 -22.80 -6.59
C VAL A 490 -28.80 -22.79 -6.63
N LEU A 491 -28.17 -23.58 -5.77
CA LEU A 491 -26.70 -23.69 -5.66
C LEU A 491 -26.12 -24.75 -6.60
N ALA A 492 -26.88 -25.85 -6.82
CA ALA A 492 -26.49 -26.92 -7.73
C ALA A 492 -27.72 -27.57 -8.40
N ARG A 493 -27.55 -28.04 -9.63
CA ARG A 493 -28.57 -28.81 -10.38
C ARG A 493 -28.01 -30.16 -10.83
N PHE A 494 -28.91 -31.12 -10.93
CA PHE A 494 -28.62 -32.37 -11.60
C PHE A 494 -28.55 -32.18 -13.13
N ASP A 495 -27.87 -33.08 -13.81
CA ASP A 495 -27.79 -33.17 -15.27
C ASP A 495 -29.17 -33.44 -15.92
N THR A 496 -30.09 -34.01 -15.17
CA THR A 496 -31.50 -34.21 -15.55
C THR A 496 -32.35 -32.94 -15.43
N GLY A 497 -31.82 -31.84 -14.85
CA GLY A 497 -32.46 -30.52 -14.71
C GLY A 497 -32.94 -30.13 -13.32
N PRO A 498 -33.50 -31.00 -12.46
CA PRO A 498 -33.95 -30.64 -11.13
C PRO A 498 -32.88 -30.06 -10.24
N PRO A 499 -33.22 -29.14 -9.31
CA PRO A 499 -32.27 -28.61 -8.34
C PRO A 499 -31.84 -29.69 -7.36
N ALA A 500 -30.50 -29.77 -7.14
CA ALA A 500 -29.89 -30.68 -6.18
C ALA A 500 -29.68 -30.03 -4.82
N TRP A 501 -29.20 -28.80 -4.82
CA TRP A 501 -28.97 -28.01 -3.59
C TRP A 501 -29.60 -26.63 -3.73
N LEU A 502 -30.32 -26.21 -2.70
CA LEU A 502 -31.06 -24.96 -2.62
C LEU A 502 -30.72 -24.23 -1.34
N LEU A 503 -30.76 -22.92 -1.38
CA LEU A 503 -30.68 -22.04 -0.22
C LEU A 503 -31.89 -21.14 -0.21
N ALA A 504 -32.66 -21.18 0.88
CA ALA A 504 -33.77 -20.27 1.15
C ALA A 504 -33.42 -19.40 2.35
N SER A 505 -33.34 -18.09 2.16
CA SER A 505 -33.15 -17.13 3.25
C SER A 505 -34.51 -16.84 3.89
N LYS A 506 -34.56 -16.86 5.22
CA LYS A 506 -35.77 -16.56 5.97
C LYS A 506 -35.42 -15.65 7.15
N ASP A 507 -35.79 -14.38 7.07
CA ASP A 507 -35.43 -13.31 8.01
C ASP A 507 -33.90 -13.28 8.26
N LYS A 508 -33.45 -13.65 9.45
CA LYS A 508 -32.03 -13.62 9.85
C LYS A 508 -31.29 -14.92 9.59
N GLY A 509 -32.01 -16.04 9.38
CA GLY A 509 -31.43 -17.35 9.17
C GLY A 509 -31.68 -17.90 7.77
N ARG A 510 -31.49 -19.21 7.63
CA ARG A 510 -31.57 -19.87 6.31
C ARG A 510 -31.87 -21.35 6.39
N PHE A 511 -32.58 -21.85 5.38
CA PHE A 511 -32.70 -23.26 5.10
C PHE A 511 -31.80 -23.63 3.91
N MET A 512 -30.88 -24.56 4.10
CA MET A 512 -30.21 -25.23 3.00
C MET A 512 -30.90 -26.57 2.75
N VAL A 513 -31.33 -26.79 1.54
CA VAL A 513 -32.08 -27.99 1.19
C VAL A 513 -31.27 -28.84 0.24
N MET A 514 -31.11 -30.11 0.54
CA MET A 514 -30.53 -31.14 -0.31
C MET A 514 -31.62 -32.11 -0.76
N THR A 515 -31.83 -32.22 -2.06
CA THR A 515 -32.88 -33.06 -2.64
C THR A 515 -32.48 -34.52 -2.76
N SER A 516 -31.25 -34.88 -2.36
CA SER A 516 -30.75 -36.25 -2.23
C SER A 516 -30.06 -36.39 -0.88
N GLY A 517 -30.25 -37.52 -0.23
CA GLY A 517 -29.49 -37.91 0.96
C GLY A 517 -28.04 -38.22 0.62
N TRP A 518 -27.21 -38.24 1.65
CA TRP A 518 -25.79 -38.61 1.54
C TRP A 518 -25.50 -40.06 1.97
N LYS A 519 -26.49 -40.78 2.48
CA LYS A 519 -26.31 -42.20 2.79
C LYS A 519 -26.00 -43.03 1.52
N PRO A 520 -25.27 -44.13 1.63
CA PRO A 520 -24.84 -44.94 0.46
C PRO A 520 -25.96 -45.39 -0.47
N ALA A 521 -27.18 -45.61 0.05
CA ALA A 521 -28.34 -45.94 -0.75
C ALA A 521 -28.84 -44.78 -1.64
N ASP A 522 -28.54 -43.53 -1.28
CA ASP A 522 -28.97 -42.35 -2.06
C ASP A 522 -27.86 -41.79 -2.94
N SER A 523 -26.62 -41.68 -2.43
CA SER A 523 -25.51 -41.09 -3.19
C SER A 523 -24.13 -41.50 -2.67
N GLN A 524 -23.11 -41.18 -3.44
CA GLN A 524 -21.70 -41.30 -3.01
C GLN A 524 -21.20 -40.11 -2.18
N LEU A 525 -22.03 -39.12 -1.86
CA LEU A 525 -21.60 -37.87 -1.29
C LEU A 525 -20.84 -38.05 0.04
N ALA A 526 -21.37 -38.85 0.97
CA ALA A 526 -20.73 -39.11 2.27
C ALA A 526 -19.37 -39.84 2.16
N LEU A 527 -19.16 -40.60 1.09
CA LEU A 527 -17.93 -41.33 0.83
C LEU A 527 -16.93 -40.52 -0.02
N SER A 528 -17.28 -39.29 -0.37
CA SER A 528 -16.45 -38.42 -1.18
C SER A 528 -15.63 -37.44 -0.35
N THR A 529 -14.50 -36.98 -0.89
CA THR A 529 -13.66 -35.92 -0.30
C THR A 529 -14.37 -34.56 -0.23
N LYS A 530 -15.58 -34.41 -0.82
CA LYS A 530 -16.37 -33.18 -0.84
C LYS A 530 -17.30 -33.06 0.37
N PHE A 531 -17.61 -34.15 1.04
CA PHE A 531 -18.62 -34.19 2.11
C PHE A 531 -18.25 -33.31 3.30
N ILE A 532 -17.07 -33.52 3.87
CA ILE A 532 -16.62 -32.76 5.02
C ILE A 532 -16.49 -31.26 4.67
N PRO A 533 -15.82 -30.85 3.57
CA PRO A 533 -15.78 -29.45 3.15
C PRO A 533 -17.16 -28.81 2.98
N LEU A 534 -18.13 -29.54 2.41
CA LEU A 534 -19.49 -29.03 2.25
C LEU A 534 -20.17 -28.75 3.58
N LEU A 535 -20.13 -29.71 4.52
CA LEU A 535 -20.75 -29.54 5.84
C LEU A 535 -20.12 -28.38 6.64
N TYR A 536 -18.79 -28.24 6.58
CA TYR A 536 -18.11 -27.11 7.24
C TYR A 536 -18.42 -25.78 6.56
N SER A 537 -18.63 -25.75 5.25
CA SER A 537 -19.06 -24.54 4.54
C SER A 537 -20.47 -24.10 4.92
N VAL A 538 -21.36 -25.05 5.20
CA VAL A 538 -22.71 -24.76 5.73
C VAL A 538 -22.61 -24.16 7.14
N LEU A 539 -21.68 -24.65 7.96
CA LEU A 539 -21.40 -24.12 9.30
C LEU A 539 -20.61 -22.83 9.32
N GLN A 540 -19.97 -22.43 8.21
CA GLN A 540 -19.05 -21.27 8.19
C GLN A 540 -19.65 -20.02 8.82
N PRO A 541 -20.88 -19.58 8.53
CA PRO A 541 -21.43 -18.38 9.17
C PRO A 541 -21.59 -18.49 10.70
N VAL A 542 -21.86 -19.72 11.18
CA VAL A 542 -21.94 -20.00 12.62
C VAL A 542 -20.54 -19.94 13.24
N LEU A 543 -19.58 -20.55 12.58
CA LEU A 543 -18.18 -20.53 13.02
C LEU A 543 -17.66 -19.09 13.04
N GLU A 544 -17.89 -18.32 11.98
CA GLU A 544 -17.49 -16.90 11.91
C GLU A 544 -18.16 -16.06 13.01
N SER A 545 -19.42 -16.31 13.35
CA SER A 545 -20.11 -15.60 14.42
C SER A 545 -19.57 -15.93 15.81
N LYS A 546 -19.08 -17.15 16.02
CA LYS A 546 -18.51 -17.63 17.28
C LYS A 546 -17.01 -17.42 17.39
N THR A 547 -16.30 -17.45 16.25
CA THR A 547 -14.86 -17.21 16.22
C THR A 547 -14.61 -15.71 16.38
N GLN A 548 -14.32 -15.30 17.59
CA GLN A 548 -13.89 -13.94 17.85
C GLN A 548 -12.42 -13.83 17.47
N ALA A 549 -12.08 -12.82 16.67
CA ALA A 549 -10.69 -12.48 16.45
C ALA A 549 -10.05 -12.14 17.81
N ARG A 550 -9.02 -12.88 18.18
CA ARG A 550 -8.25 -12.66 19.42
C ARG A 550 -6.87 -12.13 19.16
N GLN A 551 -6.52 -11.96 17.87
CA GLN A 551 -5.27 -11.40 17.41
C GLN A 551 -5.54 -10.10 16.68
N PHE A 552 -4.89 -9.03 17.12
CA PHE A 552 -5.02 -7.68 16.58
C PHE A 552 -3.64 -7.07 16.42
N PHE A 553 -3.59 -5.95 15.73
CA PHE A 553 -2.39 -5.14 15.59
C PHE A 553 -2.56 -3.81 16.31
N VAL A 554 -1.45 -3.17 16.65
CA VAL A 554 -1.46 -1.83 17.24
C VAL A 554 -2.17 -0.86 16.30
N GLY A 555 -3.13 -0.11 16.86
CA GLY A 555 -3.97 0.84 16.12
C GLY A 555 -5.23 0.25 15.47
N ASP A 556 -5.44 -1.08 15.54
CA ASP A 556 -6.67 -1.69 15.04
C ASP A 556 -7.89 -1.23 15.85
N GLN A 557 -9.02 -1.11 15.16
CA GLN A 557 -10.30 -0.82 15.78
C GLN A 557 -10.94 -2.09 16.35
N ILE A 558 -10.96 -2.21 17.67
CA ILE A 558 -11.51 -3.36 18.37
C ILE A 558 -12.90 -3.02 18.88
N ASN A 559 -13.91 -3.70 18.34
CA ASN A 559 -15.29 -3.55 18.82
C ASN A 559 -15.53 -4.43 20.04
N ILE A 560 -15.72 -3.79 21.18
CA ILE A 560 -15.88 -4.46 22.48
C ILE A 560 -17.16 -5.29 22.55
N SER A 561 -18.25 -4.90 21.87
CA SER A 561 -19.51 -5.63 21.87
C SER A 561 -19.40 -7.06 21.33
N LYS A 562 -18.42 -7.32 20.47
CA LYS A 562 -18.18 -8.67 19.94
C LYS A 562 -17.72 -9.66 21.02
N PHE A 563 -17.09 -9.20 22.10
CA PHE A 563 -16.62 -10.07 23.19
C PHE A 563 -17.72 -10.46 24.18
N ASN A 564 -18.86 -9.78 24.15
CA ASN A 564 -19.98 -10.00 25.07
C ASN A 564 -21.23 -10.61 24.40
N ASN A 565 -21.09 -11.37 23.32
CA ASN A 565 -22.22 -11.97 22.58
C ASN A 565 -23.38 -10.99 22.29
N GLY A 566 -23.08 -9.68 22.18
CA GLY A 566 -24.08 -8.64 21.91
C GLY A 566 -24.86 -8.11 23.16
N ASP A 567 -24.53 -8.54 24.36
CA ASP A 567 -25.10 -7.93 25.58
C ASP A 567 -24.47 -6.54 25.79
N VAL A 568 -25.27 -5.51 25.54
CA VAL A 568 -24.83 -4.10 25.47
C VAL A 568 -24.91 -3.43 26.89
N ALA A 569 -25.40 -4.11 27.88
CA ALA A 569 -25.64 -3.56 29.22
C ALA A 569 -24.47 -3.83 30.17
N GLY A 570 -23.61 -2.83 30.39
CA GLY A 570 -22.64 -2.87 31.50
C GLY A 570 -21.39 -2.03 31.25
N ASN A 571 -20.77 -1.63 32.35
CA ASN A 571 -19.41 -1.08 32.33
C ASN A 571 -18.43 -2.24 32.17
N VAL A 572 -17.55 -2.10 31.19
CA VAL A 572 -16.48 -3.03 30.88
C VAL A 572 -15.15 -2.34 31.20
N SER A 573 -14.16 -3.08 31.65
CA SER A 573 -12.81 -2.56 31.85
C SER A 573 -11.80 -3.37 31.02
N ILE A 574 -10.82 -2.68 30.48
CA ILE A 574 -9.70 -3.29 29.77
C ILE A 574 -8.45 -3.13 30.62
N ILE A 575 -7.80 -4.24 30.93
CA ILE A 575 -6.46 -4.26 31.55
C ILE A 575 -5.45 -4.29 30.42
N THR A 576 -4.61 -3.28 30.35
CA THR A 576 -3.52 -3.17 29.35
C THR A 576 -2.31 -4.01 29.76
N PRO A 577 -1.33 -4.25 28.87
CA PRO A 577 -0.09 -4.95 29.19
C PRO A 577 0.73 -4.30 30.31
N GLY A 578 0.54 -3.01 30.55
CA GLY A 578 1.12 -2.26 31.67
C GLY A 578 0.34 -2.36 33.00
N ASN A 579 -0.65 -3.25 33.10
CA ASN A 579 -1.57 -3.37 34.24
C ASN A 579 -2.41 -2.11 34.53
N GLU A 580 -2.53 -1.22 33.55
CA GLU A 580 -3.43 -0.07 33.63
C GLU A 580 -4.87 -0.48 33.35
N VAL A 581 -5.81 -0.01 34.15
CA VAL A 581 -7.24 -0.33 33.99
C VAL A 581 -7.94 0.83 33.27
N VAL A 582 -8.35 0.59 32.04
CA VAL A 582 -9.07 1.56 31.21
C VAL A 582 -10.55 1.24 31.23
N PRO A 583 -11.41 2.10 31.79
CA PRO A 583 -12.86 1.91 31.74
C PRO A 583 -13.38 2.24 30.34
N VAL A 584 -14.17 1.32 29.76
CA VAL A 584 -14.79 1.48 28.43
C VAL A 584 -16.28 1.08 28.51
N LYS A 585 -17.09 1.64 27.61
CA LYS A 585 -18.47 1.17 27.47
C LYS A 585 -18.51 -0.02 26.52
N ALA A 586 -19.44 -0.92 26.73
CA ALA A 586 -19.58 -2.13 25.91
C ALA A 586 -19.81 -1.86 24.40
N VAL A 587 -20.30 -0.67 24.04
CA VAL A 587 -20.54 -0.24 22.66
C VAL A 587 -19.39 0.53 22.04
N ASP A 588 -18.37 0.89 22.81
CA ASP A 588 -17.25 1.70 22.32
C ASP A 588 -16.27 0.85 21.50
N ASN A 589 -15.52 1.52 20.66
CA ASN A 589 -14.37 0.95 20.00
C ASN A 589 -13.11 1.25 20.82
N PHE A 590 -12.24 0.28 20.94
CA PHE A 590 -10.95 0.41 21.62
C PHE A 590 -9.82 0.36 20.58
N PHE A 591 -8.82 1.21 20.72
CA PHE A 591 -7.65 1.29 19.86
C PHE A 591 -6.40 1.04 20.72
N PRO A 592 -5.80 -0.16 20.65
CA PRO A 592 -4.59 -0.46 21.41
C PRO A 592 -3.38 0.32 20.88
N ASP A 593 -2.58 0.87 21.78
CA ASP A 593 -1.39 1.65 21.51
C ASP A 593 -0.07 0.89 21.72
N LYS A 594 -0.14 -0.28 22.36
CA LYS A 594 1.04 -1.10 22.70
C LYS A 594 0.81 -2.57 22.37
N PRO A 595 1.86 -3.30 21.96
CA PRO A 595 1.77 -4.75 21.84
C PRO A 595 1.69 -5.40 23.22
N GLY A 596 1.02 -6.56 23.30
CA GLY A 596 0.89 -7.31 24.52
C GLY A 596 -0.47 -8.02 24.66
N LEU A 597 -0.67 -8.61 25.83
CA LEU A 597 -1.94 -9.23 26.19
C LEU A 597 -2.84 -8.23 26.89
N TYR A 598 -4.05 -8.14 26.41
CA TYR A 598 -5.11 -7.32 26.98
C TYR A 598 -6.18 -8.21 27.55
N THR A 599 -6.72 -7.85 28.71
CA THR A 599 -7.83 -8.56 29.33
C THR A 599 -9.06 -7.65 29.40
N ILE A 600 -10.15 -8.09 28.79
CA ILE A 600 -11.43 -7.41 28.89
C ILE A 600 -12.23 -8.06 30.03
N ASN A 601 -12.65 -7.29 31.00
CA ASN A 601 -13.47 -7.74 32.11
C ASN A 601 -14.86 -7.10 32.05
N GLY A 602 -15.90 -7.94 31.92
CA GLY A 602 -17.29 -7.59 32.14
C GLY A 602 -17.75 -8.00 33.53
N ALA A 603 -19.06 -7.86 33.84
CA ALA A 603 -19.62 -8.16 35.13
C ALA A 603 -19.51 -9.65 35.53
N ALA A 604 -19.62 -10.58 34.57
CA ALA A 604 -19.62 -12.02 34.82
C ALA A 604 -18.72 -12.80 33.84
N TRP A 605 -17.88 -12.11 33.03
CA TRP A 605 -17.03 -12.70 32.00
C TRP A 605 -15.70 -11.99 31.90
N SER A 606 -14.70 -12.72 31.46
CA SER A 606 -13.36 -12.19 31.20
C SER A 606 -12.82 -12.85 29.96
N GLU A 607 -12.28 -12.05 29.03
CA GLU A 607 -11.70 -12.50 27.80
C GLU A 607 -10.34 -11.86 27.57
N ILE A 608 -9.43 -12.62 26.93
CA ILE A 608 -8.07 -12.17 26.61
C ILE A 608 -7.93 -12.06 25.10
N PHE A 609 -7.31 -10.98 24.65
CA PHE A 609 -6.87 -10.82 23.27
C PHE A 609 -5.42 -10.35 23.23
N ALA A 610 -4.73 -10.68 22.15
CA ALA A 610 -3.35 -10.29 21.91
C ALA A 610 -3.28 -9.17 20.88
N VAL A 611 -2.38 -8.24 21.11
CA VAL A 611 -2.05 -7.16 20.19
C VAL A 611 -0.58 -7.28 19.81
N ASN A 612 -0.27 -7.24 18.54
CA ASN A 612 1.08 -7.35 18.00
C ASN A 612 1.43 -6.15 17.13
N ILE A 613 2.72 -5.98 16.85
CA ILE A 613 3.19 -5.05 15.83
C ILE A 613 2.78 -5.61 14.46
N ILE A 614 2.41 -4.73 13.55
CA ILE A 614 2.02 -5.14 12.19
C ILE A 614 3.24 -5.77 11.47
N PRO A 615 3.11 -6.95 10.85
CA PRO A 615 4.26 -7.67 10.27
C PRO A 615 5.00 -6.93 9.15
N THR A 616 4.39 -5.90 8.57
CA THR A 616 5.07 -5.06 7.58
C THR A 616 6.21 -4.27 8.18
N GLU A 617 6.14 -3.89 9.47
CA GLU A 617 7.21 -3.16 10.17
C GLU A 617 8.52 -3.96 10.27
N SER A 618 8.44 -5.27 10.22
CA SER A 618 9.62 -6.15 10.21
C SER A 618 10.41 -6.11 8.88
N ARG A 619 9.87 -5.44 7.84
CA ARG A 619 10.52 -5.31 6.52
C ARG A 619 11.35 -4.04 6.46
N THR A 620 12.48 -4.07 7.15
CA THR A 620 13.34 -2.90 7.38
C THR A 620 14.25 -2.52 6.21
N GLU A 621 14.25 -3.30 5.11
CA GLU A 621 15.03 -2.93 3.92
C GLU A 621 14.55 -1.61 3.32
N PRO A 622 15.46 -0.74 2.86
CA PRO A 622 15.09 0.58 2.34
C PRO A 622 14.27 0.51 1.05
N ILE A 623 13.35 1.46 0.88
CA ILE A 623 12.62 1.67 -0.37
C ILE A 623 13.56 2.35 -1.36
N PRO A 624 13.70 1.85 -2.60
CA PRO A 624 14.45 2.54 -3.64
C PRO A 624 13.82 3.90 -3.98
N MET A 625 14.62 4.98 -4.05
CA MET A 625 14.13 6.34 -4.30
C MET A 625 13.38 6.50 -5.63
N ASP A 626 13.71 5.69 -6.64
CA ASP A 626 13.01 5.68 -7.93
C ASP A 626 11.54 5.20 -7.82
N GLN A 627 11.19 4.47 -6.75
CA GLN A 627 9.82 4.06 -6.48
C GLN A 627 8.93 5.25 -6.17
N PHE A 628 9.41 6.25 -5.41
CA PHE A 628 8.65 7.46 -5.11
C PHE A 628 8.33 8.26 -6.38
N GLN A 629 9.28 8.37 -7.30
CA GLN A 629 9.04 9.01 -8.59
C GLN A 629 7.98 8.26 -9.42
N LYS A 630 8.03 6.93 -9.43
CA LYS A 630 7.08 6.08 -10.17
C LYS A 630 5.64 6.21 -9.68
N ILE A 631 5.43 6.44 -8.39
CA ILE A 631 4.10 6.66 -7.81
C ILE A 631 3.64 8.12 -7.87
N GLY A 632 4.44 9.03 -8.47
CA GLY A 632 4.04 10.41 -8.74
C GLY A 632 4.40 11.42 -7.65
N VAL A 633 5.30 11.11 -6.72
CA VAL A 633 5.78 12.08 -5.71
C VAL A 633 6.65 13.15 -6.40
N PRO A 634 6.39 14.47 -6.21
CA PRO A 634 7.18 15.55 -6.78
C PRO A 634 8.51 15.72 -6.04
N MET A 635 9.49 14.89 -6.39
CA MET A 635 10.79 14.86 -5.74
C MET A 635 11.57 16.17 -5.93
N SER A 636 12.26 16.63 -4.89
CA SER A 636 13.26 17.68 -4.99
C SER A 636 14.51 17.12 -5.67
N ASP A 637 15.19 17.95 -6.50
CA ASP A 637 16.47 17.59 -7.12
C ASP A 637 17.62 17.43 -6.09
N LEU A 638 17.36 17.75 -4.82
CA LEU A 638 18.29 17.61 -3.71
C LEU A 638 18.06 16.25 -3.01
N VAL A 639 18.82 15.25 -3.39
CA VAL A 639 19.09 14.11 -2.50
C VAL A 639 20.04 14.63 -1.42
N VAL A 640 19.49 14.88 -0.23
CA VAL A 640 20.28 15.39 0.91
C VAL A 640 20.99 14.19 1.55
N SER A 641 22.18 13.85 1.04
CA SER A 641 23.08 13.01 1.83
C SER A 641 23.75 13.89 2.91
N SER A 642 23.81 13.36 4.13
CA SER A 642 24.29 14.06 5.34
C SER A 642 25.70 14.70 5.22
N GLU A 643 26.54 14.24 4.30
CA GLU A 643 27.84 14.85 4.01
C GLU A 643 27.76 16.13 3.15
N GLN A 644 26.69 16.32 2.38
CA GLN A 644 26.53 17.52 1.53
C GLN A 644 25.91 18.70 2.27
N LEU A 645 25.17 18.47 3.36
CA LEU A 645 24.64 19.54 4.22
C LEU A 645 25.76 20.35 4.88
N ALA A 646 26.86 19.72 5.28
CA ALA A 646 28.02 20.40 5.86
C ALA A 646 28.83 21.18 4.82
N LEU A 647 28.75 20.86 3.53
CA LEU A 647 29.49 21.51 2.45
C LEU A 647 28.66 22.52 1.65
N THR A 648 27.33 22.49 1.72
CA THR A 648 26.44 23.40 0.97
C THR A 648 26.04 24.66 1.74
N GLY A 649 26.35 24.76 3.01
CA GLY A 649 26.23 26.03 3.78
C GLY A 649 26.99 27.23 3.19
N SER A 650 27.60 27.09 2.02
CA SER A 650 28.34 28.19 1.35
C SER A 650 28.11 28.31 -0.15
N LYS A 651 27.20 27.53 -0.79
CA LYS A 651 26.91 27.71 -2.22
C LYS A 651 25.47 27.37 -2.59
N GLU A 652 24.51 28.05 -2.01
CA GLU A 652 23.26 28.26 -2.72
C GLU A 652 23.58 29.02 -4.02
N LYS A 653 23.39 28.38 -5.15
CA LYS A 653 23.32 29.08 -6.43
C LYS A 653 22.07 29.92 -6.40
N THR A 654 22.20 31.14 -5.86
CA THR A 654 21.25 32.23 -6.13
C THR A 654 20.92 32.14 -7.64
N GLU A 655 19.68 32.05 -8.03
CA GLU A 655 19.26 32.32 -9.40
C GLU A 655 19.65 33.75 -9.70
N VAL A 656 20.90 33.94 -10.15
CA VAL A 656 21.44 35.22 -10.54
C VAL A 656 20.66 35.61 -11.77
N HIS A 657 19.80 36.62 -11.65
CA HIS A 657 19.13 37.22 -12.79
C HIS A 657 20.21 37.71 -13.74
N ARG A 658 20.39 36.94 -14.83
CA ARG A 658 21.40 37.22 -15.87
C ARG A 658 20.77 38.09 -16.91
N HIS A 659 21.15 39.38 -16.95
CA HIS A 659 20.81 40.20 -18.08
C HIS A 659 21.71 39.84 -19.28
N GLU A 660 21.17 39.16 -20.25
CA GLU A 660 21.83 38.76 -21.51
C GLU A 660 21.75 39.91 -22.51
N TYR A 661 22.89 40.35 -23.07
CA TYR A 661 22.96 41.46 -24.01
C TYR A 661 23.10 41.01 -25.47
N TRP A 662 22.99 39.72 -25.77
CA TRP A 662 23.15 39.20 -27.11
C TRP A 662 22.13 39.74 -28.13
N GLN A 663 20.90 40.08 -27.68
CA GLN A 663 19.84 40.66 -28.54
C GLN A 663 20.27 42.03 -29.07
N TRP A 664 20.86 42.87 -28.22
CA TRP A 664 21.36 44.19 -28.59
C TRP A 664 22.61 44.11 -29.49
N ALA A 665 23.47 43.12 -29.23
CA ALA A 665 24.61 42.84 -30.10
C ALA A 665 24.20 42.36 -31.49
N LEU A 666 23.13 41.54 -31.56
CA LEU A 666 22.55 41.09 -32.83
C LEU A 666 21.93 42.26 -33.64
N ALA A 667 21.17 43.13 -32.97
CA ALA A 667 20.57 44.31 -33.57
C ALA A 667 21.65 45.26 -34.16
N ALA A 668 22.73 45.51 -33.37
CA ALA A 668 23.87 46.31 -33.81
C ALA A 668 24.58 45.68 -35.01
N MET A 669 24.82 44.37 -35.00
CA MET A 669 25.45 43.62 -36.12
C MET A 669 24.64 43.80 -37.42
N LEU A 670 23.31 43.60 -37.35
CA LEU A 670 22.44 43.77 -38.53
C LEU A 670 22.48 45.21 -39.05
N LEU A 671 22.47 46.20 -38.16
CA LEU A 671 22.61 47.61 -38.55
C LEU A 671 23.94 47.88 -39.30
N PHE A 672 25.07 47.37 -38.79
CA PHE A 672 26.35 47.53 -39.44
C PHE A 672 26.44 46.84 -40.80
N VAL A 673 25.84 45.66 -40.98
CA VAL A 673 25.75 44.95 -42.27
C VAL A 673 24.92 45.77 -43.28
N ILE A 674 23.81 46.37 -42.85
CA ILE A 674 22.99 47.26 -43.70
C ILE A 674 23.82 48.48 -44.13
N ILE A 675 24.49 49.14 -43.19
CA ILE A 675 25.35 50.33 -43.49
C ILE A 675 26.48 49.95 -44.46
N GLU A 676 27.11 48.81 -44.25
CA GLU A 676 28.17 48.29 -45.17
C GLU A 676 27.62 48.11 -46.58
N THR A 677 26.46 47.46 -46.71
CA THR A 677 25.82 47.18 -47.99
C THR A 677 25.49 48.47 -48.75
N VAL A 678 24.92 49.46 -48.01
CA VAL A 678 24.60 50.78 -48.60
C VAL A 678 25.83 51.54 -49.06
N LEU A 679 26.93 51.53 -48.21
CA LEU A 679 28.19 52.19 -48.54
C LEU A 679 28.90 51.49 -49.71
N ALA A 680 28.86 50.17 -49.79
CA ALA A 680 29.42 49.39 -50.89
C ALA A 680 28.66 49.66 -52.21
N ALA A 681 27.34 49.78 -52.17
CA ALA A 681 26.49 50.11 -53.32
C ALA A 681 26.72 51.55 -53.84
N LYS A 682 26.93 52.51 -52.92
CA LYS A 682 27.28 53.87 -53.31
C LYS A 682 28.68 53.99 -53.90
N GLY A 683 29.67 53.23 -53.46
CA GLY A 683 31.03 53.16 -53.99
C GLY A 683 31.08 52.55 -55.37
N SER A 684 30.19 51.65 -55.75
CA SER A 684 30.12 51.04 -57.07
C SER A 684 29.49 51.93 -58.17
N ARG A 685 28.69 52.94 -57.79
CA ARG A 685 27.98 53.85 -58.71
C ARG A 685 28.81 55.01 -59.17
N SER A 686 30.05 55.22 -58.70
CA SER A 686 30.98 56.28 -59.11
C SER A 686 31.88 55.98 -60.35
N PHE A 687 31.60 54.87 -61.01
CA PHE A 687 32.33 54.52 -62.29
C PHE A 687 31.30 54.45 -63.45
N GLU A 688 30.81 55.62 -63.90
CA GLU A 688 30.27 55.72 -65.24
C GLU A 688 31.43 55.96 -66.17
N PRO A 689 31.54 55.22 -67.30
CA PRO A 689 32.54 55.50 -68.33
C PRO A 689 32.15 56.77 -69.09
N ILE A 690 33.06 57.76 -69.14
CA ILE A 690 33.01 58.89 -70.06
C ILE A 690 32.99 58.35 -71.48
N SER A 691 31.87 58.49 -72.14
CA SER A 691 31.78 58.24 -73.60
C SER A 691 32.60 59.31 -74.37
N ALA A 692 33.63 58.87 -75.08
CA ALA A 692 34.31 59.71 -75.98
C ALA A 692 33.54 59.86 -77.32
N SER A 693 33.27 61.11 -77.70
CA SER A 693 32.92 61.50 -79.03
C SER A 693 34.17 61.57 -79.92
#